data_89e91f374d978ae67fd2a63a4c808267
#
_entry.id   89e91f374d978ae67fd2a63a4c808267
#
_cell.length_a   1.000
_cell.length_b   1.000
_cell.length_c   1.000
_cell.angle_alpha   90.00
_cell.angle_beta   90.00
_cell.angle_gamma   90.00
#
_symmetry.space_group_name_H-M   'P 1'
#
loop_
_entity.id
_entity.type
_entity.pdbx_description
1 polymer ?
#
loop_
_entity_poly.entity_id
_entity_poly.type
_entity_poly.pdbx_seq_one_letter_code
_entity_poly.pdbx_strand_id
1 'polypeptide(L)'
;MVATKASLGELSSYGVARSTVKGAPLSDEELKKLHAFWRATNYLALGMIYLQDNPLLREKLKPEHIKPRMLGHWGTSPALSFIYTHLNRVIKLFDLDMIYMAGPGHGAPGVLGPVYIEGAYSEIYPEKGQDLDGLTRFFKEFSFPGGIGSHCTPETPGSIHEGGELGYVLSHACGAAFDNPDLIVAAVVGDGEAETGPLATSWHINKFLNPIRDGAVLPILNLNGYKINNPTLLARIPHEELENLFKGYGYTLYFVEGSDPESMHQAMAATLEHCVRQIRSIQGVARDNGIPARPQWPMIVLRAPKGWTAPAEVDGHKLEGFWRSHQVPLASVRKNPEHLELLEDWMRSYKPEELFDANGTLVSELRELAPAGIRRMGANPHANGGLLKKSLRLPDFRNYGIEFEKPGQTEADNTRPLGVFLRDVMKLNMNSFRVFGPDETTSNRLDALYEATKKFWIAEYFPEDSDGGELASDGRVMEMLSEHTMEGMLEGYLLTGRHGFLSTYEAFAHVIDSMFNQHAKWLTICNQLPWRQNVASLNLLITSTVWRQDHNGFTHQDPGFLDVVVNKRAEVTRIYLPPDVNSLLSVADHCLRSENYINVIVSDKQAHLQYMSMEEAITHCEKGLGIWGPASNDQGQDPDVVMACAGDTPTQEALAATALLRNEFPDLKIRFVNVVDLFKLQSDREHPHGLSDRDFDSLFTVDKPIVFNFHGYPWLIHRLAYTRTNHRNLHVRGYKERGNINTPMELAINNEIDRFTLAIDVIDRVPQLKARGAHAKEKFKNEQIACRHYAHKFGIDRPDIVEWRWPF
;
A
#
# COMPACT_ATOMS: atom_id res chain seq x y z
N MET A 1 27.44 -26.52 21.24
CA MET A 1 26.38 -27.44 21.67
C MET A 1 25.85 -28.16 20.46
N VAL A 2 25.99 -29.45 20.42
CA VAL A 2 25.56 -30.30 19.29
C VAL A 2 24.05 -30.44 19.39
N ALA A 3 23.31 -29.78 18.46
CA ALA A 3 21.90 -30.10 18.31
C ALA A 3 21.80 -31.62 18.05
N THR A 4 21.05 -32.30 18.86
CA THR A 4 20.88 -33.72 18.75
C THR A 4 20.33 -34.09 17.38
N LYS A 5 21.02 -34.99 16.65
CA LYS A 5 20.61 -35.47 15.31
C LYS A 5 19.14 -35.93 15.21
N ALA A 6 18.50 -36.23 16.31
CA ALA A 6 17.11 -36.67 16.39
C ALA A 6 16.08 -35.55 16.06
N SER A 7 16.35 -34.28 16.41
CA SER A 7 15.41 -33.17 16.13
C SER A 7 15.38 -32.75 14.65
N LEU A 8 16.50 -32.88 13.95
CA LEU A 8 16.61 -32.56 12.52
C LEU A 8 15.92 -33.62 11.63
N GLY A 9 15.89 -34.87 12.02
CA GLY A 9 15.21 -35.95 11.31
C GLY A 9 13.69 -35.82 11.35
N GLU A 10 13.11 -35.35 12.46
CA GLU A 10 11.66 -35.11 12.59
C GLU A 10 11.16 -33.89 11.78
N LEU A 11 11.98 -32.86 11.68
CA LEU A 11 11.66 -31.65 10.91
C LEU A 11 11.64 -31.85 9.39
N SER A 12 12.32 -32.84 8.88
CA SER A 12 12.47 -33.12 7.44
C SER A 12 11.57 -34.26 6.94
N SER A 13 10.87 -35.00 7.81
CA SER A 13 10.07 -36.14 7.40
C SER A 13 8.65 -35.74 6.94
N TYR A 14 8.32 -36.17 5.72
CA TYR A 14 6.96 -36.16 5.19
C TYR A 14 6.37 -37.56 5.28
N GLY A 15 5.15 -37.80 4.83
CA GLY A 15 4.45 -39.09 4.85
C GLY A 15 3.05 -38.96 5.38
N VAL A 16 2.59 -39.94 6.17
CA VAL A 16 1.26 -39.92 6.81
C VAL A 16 1.12 -38.68 7.68
N ALA A 17 -0.04 -38.05 7.61
CA ALA A 17 -0.28 -36.78 8.28
C ALA A 17 -0.17 -36.88 9.81
N ARG A 18 0.46 -35.88 10.37
CA ARG A 18 0.48 -35.57 11.80
C ARG A 18 -0.27 -34.27 12.02
N SER A 19 -1.13 -34.20 13.01
CA SER A 19 -1.86 -32.98 13.31
C SER A 19 -2.09 -32.81 14.82
N THR A 20 -2.19 -31.53 15.23
CA THR A 20 -2.56 -31.18 16.61
C THR A 20 -4.00 -31.57 16.89
N VAL A 21 -4.91 -31.23 15.98
CA VAL A 21 -6.34 -31.60 16.07
C VAL A 21 -6.50 -33.03 15.55
N LYS A 22 -7.06 -33.89 16.40
CA LYS A 22 -7.35 -35.28 16.03
C LYS A 22 -8.76 -35.41 15.48
N GLY A 23 -8.95 -36.36 14.56
CA GLY A 23 -10.21 -36.64 13.94
C GLY A 23 -10.10 -36.97 12.46
N ALA A 24 -11.12 -37.62 11.93
CA ALA A 24 -11.28 -37.95 10.51
C ALA A 24 -12.75 -37.63 10.11
N PRO A 25 -13.07 -36.33 9.94
CA PRO A 25 -14.44 -35.89 9.74
C PRO A 25 -14.96 -36.19 8.33
N LEU A 26 -14.09 -36.51 7.36
CA LEU A 26 -14.52 -36.81 5.99
C LEU A 26 -14.95 -38.26 5.86
N SER A 27 -16.11 -38.50 5.28
CA SER A 27 -16.49 -39.83 4.77
C SER A 27 -15.59 -40.21 3.59
N ASP A 28 -15.56 -41.52 3.26
CA ASP A 28 -14.75 -41.99 2.11
C ASP A 28 -15.17 -41.31 0.79
N GLU A 29 -16.44 -40.98 0.65
CA GLU A 29 -16.97 -40.29 -0.53
C GLU A 29 -16.51 -38.84 -0.55
N GLU A 30 -16.65 -38.08 0.55
CA GLU A 30 -16.15 -36.71 0.65
C GLU A 30 -14.65 -36.63 0.44
N LEU A 31 -13.88 -37.56 1.03
CA LEU A 31 -12.43 -37.63 0.87
C LEU A 31 -12.06 -37.78 -0.62
N LYS A 32 -12.71 -38.73 -1.33
CA LYS A 32 -12.49 -38.94 -2.77
C LYS A 32 -12.82 -37.70 -3.59
N LYS A 33 -13.95 -37.04 -3.31
CA LYS A 33 -14.36 -35.83 -4.00
C LYS A 33 -13.38 -34.66 -3.75
N LEU A 34 -13.00 -34.40 -2.49
CA LEU A 34 -12.02 -33.35 -2.14
C LEU A 34 -10.67 -33.61 -2.81
N HIS A 35 -10.20 -34.86 -2.77
CA HIS A 35 -8.95 -35.22 -3.44
C HIS A 35 -9.05 -35.04 -4.95
N ALA A 36 -10.15 -35.41 -5.59
CA ALA A 36 -10.38 -35.20 -7.02
C ALA A 36 -10.43 -33.69 -7.36
N PHE A 37 -11.10 -32.87 -6.54
CA PHE A 37 -11.13 -31.41 -6.72
C PHE A 37 -9.71 -30.83 -6.65
N TRP A 38 -8.91 -31.24 -5.67
CA TRP A 38 -7.52 -30.80 -5.56
C TRP A 38 -6.64 -31.27 -6.72
N ARG A 39 -6.83 -32.51 -7.23
CA ARG A 39 -6.17 -32.98 -8.47
C ARG A 39 -6.54 -32.10 -9.66
N ALA A 40 -7.82 -31.73 -9.79
CA ALA A 40 -8.29 -30.86 -10.86
C ALA A 40 -7.61 -29.48 -10.80
N THR A 41 -7.51 -28.88 -9.61
CA THR A 41 -6.81 -27.58 -9.45
C THR A 41 -5.35 -27.66 -9.79
N ASN A 42 -4.66 -28.75 -9.40
CA ASN A 42 -3.25 -28.96 -9.73
C ASN A 42 -3.04 -29.22 -11.22
N TYR A 43 -3.95 -29.95 -11.87
CA TYR A 43 -3.95 -30.13 -13.32
C TYR A 43 -4.07 -28.80 -14.06
N LEU A 44 -5.04 -27.96 -13.63
CA LEU A 44 -5.20 -26.61 -14.18
C LEU A 44 -3.95 -25.75 -13.97
N ALA A 45 -3.31 -25.85 -12.79
CA ALA A 45 -2.08 -25.11 -12.50
C ALA A 45 -0.93 -25.50 -13.44
N LEU A 46 -0.76 -26.78 -13.72
CA LEU A 46 0.21 -27.23 -14.73
C LEU A 46 -0.14 -26.78 -16.15
N GLY A 47 -1.43 -26.88 -16.52
CA GLY A 47 -1.90 -26.37 -17.81
C GLY A 47 -1.57 -24.90 -18.00
N MET A 48 -1.82 -24.05 -17.00
CA MET A 48 -1.47 -22.63 -17.00
C MET A 48 0.04 -22.39 -17.12
N ILE A 49 0.87 -23.20 -16.51
CA ILE A 49 2.34 -23.04 -16.56
C ILE A 49 2.86 -23.44 -17.94
N TYR A 50 2.40 -24.56 -18.49
CA TYR A 50 3.02 -25.21 -19.63
C TYR A 50 2.26 -25.08 -20.95
N LEU A 51 0.94 -25.25 -20.96
CA LEU A 51 0.17 -25.51 -22.18
C LEU A 51 -0.37 -24.23 -22.85
N GLN A 52 -0.34 -24.24 -24.17
CA GLN A 52 -1.09 -23.30 -25.02
C GLN A 52 -2.11 -24.00 -25.94
N ASP A 53 -2.10 -25.33 -25.98
CA ASP A 53 -3.02 -26.16 -26.74
C ASP A 53 -3.12 -27.56 -26.12
N ASN A 54 -4.03 -28.42 -26.60
CA ASN A 54 -4.26 -29.80 -26.13
C ASN A 54 -4.56 -29.88 -24.62
N PRO A 55 -5.51 -29.10 -24.08
CA PRO A 55 -5.68 -28.89 -22.62
C PRO A 55 -6.10 -30.14 -21.86
N LEU A 56 -6.63 -31.19 -22.53
CA LEU A 56 -7.05 -32.45 -21.90
C LEU A 56 -6.19 -33.66 -22.35
N LEU A 57 -5.01 -33.44 -22.92
CA LEU A 57 -4.09 -34.48 -23.38
C LEU A 57 -4.75 -35.52 -24.29
N ARG A 58 -5.64 -35.08 -25.21
CA ARG A 58 -6.36 -35.97 -26.16
C ARG A 58 -5.44 -36.65 -27.17
N GLU A 59 -4.28 -36.05 -27.42
CA GLU A 59 -3.18 -36.64 -28.12
C GLU A 59 -1.91 -36.55 -27.29
N LYS A 60 -0.86 -37.29 -27.68
CA LYS A 60 0.45 -37.22 -27.04
C LYS A 60 0.98 -35.80 -27.15
N LEU A 61 1.60 -35.30 -26.04
CA LEU A 61 2.19 -33.96 -26.05
C LEU A 61 3.25 -33.79 -27.14
N LYS A 62 3.23 -32.63 -27.75
CA LYS A 62 4.19 -32.18 -28.77
C LYS A 62 4.76 -30.82 -28.31
N PRO A 63 5.96 -30.44 -28.81
CA PRO A 63 6.56 -29.15 -28.48
C PRO A 63 5.66 -27.95 -28.85
N GLU A 64 4.78 -28.08 -29.84
CA GLU A 64 3.84 -27.05 -30.27
C GLU A 64 2.72 -26.78 -29.28
N HIS A 65 2.34 -27.77 -28.47
CA HIS A 65 1.36 -27.62 -27.40
C HIS A 65 1.90 -26.82 -26.21
N ILE A 66 3.23 -26.68 -26.12
CA ILE A 66 3.91 -26.02 -25.02
C ILE A 66 4.16 -24.55 -25.35
N LYS A 67 3.92 -23.66 -24.38
CA LYS A 67 4.24 -22.23 -24.49
C LYS A 67 5.69 -22.00 -24.85
N PRO A 68 6.02 -21.06 -25.76
CA PRO A 68 7.40 -20.71 -26.07
C PRO A 68 8.15 -20.09 -24.88
N ARG A 69 7.43 -19.41 -23.99
CA ARG A 69 7.92 -18.84 -22.74
C ARG A 69 7.05 -19.38 -21.62
N MET A 70 7.60 -20.28 -20.82
CA MET A 70 6.94 -20.84 -19.65
C MET A 70 7.31 -20.01 -18.42
N LEU A 71 6.33 -19.62 -17.65
CA LEU A 71 6.51 -18.97 -16.36
C LEU A 71 5.38 -19.37 -15.42
N GLY A 72 5.71 -19.51 -14.17
CA GLY A 72 4.81 -19.84 -13.06
C GLY A 72 5.62 -20.45 -11.94
N HIS A 73 5.02 -20.56 -10.78
CA HIS A 73 5.72 -21.05 -9.58
C HIS A 73 4.98 -22.26 -9.01
N TRP A 74 5.41 -23.42 -9.43
CA TRP A 74 4.82 -24.68 -8.98
C TRP A 74 5.02 -24.89 -7.47
N GLY A 75 6.17 -24.47 -6.94
CA GLY A 75 6.64 -24.77 -5.60
C GLY A 75 5.64 -24.56 -4.47
N THR A 76 4.79 -23.55 -4.57
CA THR A 76 3.76 -23.23 -3.57
C THR A 76 2.33 -23.50 -4.05
N SER A 77 2.11 -23.62 -5.37
CA SER A 77 0.77 -23.76 -5.95
C SER A 77 -0.06 -24.93 -5.40
N PRO A 78 0.50 -26.15 -5.21
CA PRO A 78 -0.29 -27.26 -4.66
C PRO A 78 -0.76 -27.05 -3.22
N ALA A 79 0.04 -26.40 -2.38
CA ALA A 79 -0.37 -26.08 -1.02
C ALA A 79 -1.46 -24.99 -1.00
N LEU A 80 -1.34 -23.97 -1.85
CA LEU A 80 -2.36 -22.91 -1.98
C LEU A 80 -3.70 -23.49 -2.43
N SER A 81 -3.69 -24.33 -3.47
CA SER A 81 -4.92 -25.00 -3.96
C SER A 81 -5.49 -25.99 -2.94
N PHE A 82 -4.66 -26.67 -2.17
CA PHE A 82 -5.08 -27.55 -1.08
C PHE A 82 -5.83 -26.77 0.01
N ILE A 83 -5.28 -25.66 0.46
CA ILE A 83 -5.92 -24.77 1.43
C ILE A 83 -7.25 -24.27 0.87
N TYR A 84 -7.27 -23.75 -0.36
CA TYR A 84 -8.48 -23.25 -1.01
C TYR A 84 -9.60 -24.30 -1.08
N THR A 85 -9.25 -25.53 -1.47
CA THR A 85 -10.18 -26.66 -1.54
C THR A 85 -10.88 -26.91 -0.19
N HIS A 86 -10.13 -26.91 0.89
CA HIS A 86 -10.66 -27.12 2.24
C HIS A 86 -11.44 -25.90 2.77
N LEU A 87 -11.07 -24.69 2.38
CA LEU A 87 -11.84 -23.48 2.70
C LEU A 87 -13.22 -23.53 2.05
N ASN A 88 -13.32 -23.95 0.78
CA ASN A 88 -14.62 -24.15 0.12
C ASN A 88 -15.53 -25.09 0.91
N ARG A 89 -14.96 -26.16 1.48
CA ARG A 89 -15.73 -27.10 2.31
C ARG A 89 -16.26 -26.44 3.59
N VAL A 90 -15.43 -25.74 4.35
CA VAL A 90 -15.87 -25.10 5.60
C VAL A 90 -16.80 -23.90 5.35
N ILE A 91 -16.64 -23.19 4.24
CA ILE A 91 -17.60 -22.16 3.83
C ILE A 91 -19.01 -22.76 3.69
N LYS A 92 -19.13 -23.89 2.98
CA LYS A 92 -20.43 -24.58 2.81
C LYS A 92 -20.95 -25.15 4.13
N LEU A 93 -20.06 -25.77 4.92
CA LEU A 93 -20.46 -26.43 6.17
C LEU A 93 -21.01 -25.45 7.22
N PHE A 94 -20.45 -24.25 7.25
CA PHE A 94 -20.75 -23.23 8.26
C PHE A 94 -21.45 -21.99 7.72
N ASP A 95 -21.74 -21.90 6.42
CA ASP A 95 -22.27 -20.72 5.73
C ASP A 95 -21.43 -19.47 6.04
N LEU A 96 -20.14 -19.53 5.68
CA LEU A 96 -19.19 -18.46 5.99
C LEU A 96 -19.17 -17.39 4.90
N ASP A 97 -18.91 -16.16 5.33
CA ASP A 97 -18.42 -15.09 4.49
C ASP A 97 -16.89 -15.07 4.59
N MET A 98 -16.20 -15.39 3.50
CA MET A 98 -14.75 -15.59 3.52
C MET A 98 -14.09 -15.08 2.25
N ILE A 99 -12.91 -14.48 2.41
CA ILE A 99 -11.99 -14.19 1.30
C ILE A 99 -10.64 -14.87 1.52
N TYR A 100 -9.96 -15.15 0.41
CA TYR A 100 -8.67 -15.81 0.38
C TYR A 100 -7.56 -14.85 -0.02
N MET A 101 -6.53 -14.74 0.79
CA MET A 101 -5.36 -13.91 0.51
C MET A 101 -4.11 -14.77 0.45
N ALA A 102 -3.44 -14.77 -0.69
CA ALA A 102 -2.18 -15.48 -0.89
C ALA A 102 -0.99 -14.53 -0.75
N GLY A 103 -0.30 -14.55 0.39
CA GLY A 103 0.96 -13.84 0.59
C GLY A 103 2.02 -14.27 -0.43
N PRO A 104 2.27 -15.58 -0.64
CA PRO A 104 3.10 -16.02 -1.76
C PRO A 104 2.32 -15.96 -3.09
N GLY A 105 1.97 -14.75 -3.52
CA GLY A 105 1.13 -14.51 -4.71
C GLY A 105 1.70 -15.03 -6.02
N HIS A 106 3.01 -15.31 -6.06
CA HIS A 106 3.65 -16.01 -7.17
C HIS A 106 3.08 -17.43 -7.40
N GLY A 107 2.42 -18.02 -6.40
CA GLY A 107 1.66 -19.27 -6.53
C GLY A 107 0.29 -19.09 -7.18
N ALA A 108 0.05 -18.04 -7.95
CA ALA A 108 -1.23 -17.74 -8.61
C ALA A 108 -1.89 -18.91 -9.33
N PRO A 109 -1.18 -19.86 -9.98
CA PRO A 109 -1.83 -21.03 -10.56
C PRO A 109 -2.61 -21.85 -9.53
N GLY A 110 -2.16 -21.92 -8.28
CA GLY A 110 -2.87 -22.56 -7.18
C GLY A 110 -4.08 -21.81 -6.65
N VAL A 111 -4.29 -20.56 -7.06
CA VAL A 111 -5.45 -19.72 -6.74
C VAL A 111 -6.38 -19.63 -7.94
N LEU A 112 -5.87 -19.39 -9.13
CA LEU A 112 -6.64 -19.27 -10.37
C LEU A 112 -7.37 -20.58 -10.72
N GLY A 113 -6.73 -21.74 -10.50
CA GLY A 113 -7.35 -23.03 -10.74
C GLY A 113 -8.67 -23.21 -9.98
N PRO A 114 -8.70 -23.07 -8.64
CA PRO A 114 -9.93 -23.10 -7.86
C PRO A 114 -10.96 -22.04 -8.28
N VAL A 115 -10.55 -20.79 -8.53
CA VAL A 115 -11.43 -19.69 -8.96
C VAL A 115 -12.07 -20.00 -10.32
N TYR A 116 -11.34 -20.65 -11.23
CA TYR A 116 -11.88 -21.12 -12.50
C TYR A 116 -12.92 -22.25 -12.29
N ILE A 117 -12.60 -23.24 -11.46
CA ILE A 117 -13.49 -24.38 -11.17
C ILE A 117 -14.81 -23.92 -10.55
N GLU A 118 -14.78 -23.00 -9.60
CA GLU A 118 -15.99 -22.48 -8.96
C GLU A 118 -16.85 -21.59 -9.88
N GLY A 119 -16.35 -21.28 -11.09
CA GLY A 119 -17.05 -20.51 -12.12
C GLY A 119 -16.88 -19.00 -12.00
N ALA A 120 -16.29 -18.49 -10.92
CA ALA A 120 -16.12 -17.05 -10.71
C ALA A 120 -15.24 -16.39 -11.80
N TYR A 121 -14.23 -17.11 -12.29
CA TYR A 121 -13.39 -16.65 -13.39
C TYR A 121 -14.15 -16.46 -14.69
N SER A 122 -14.90 -17.48 -15.11
CA SER A 122 -15.66 -17.48 -16.36
C SER A 122 -16.86 -16.53 -16.35
N GLU A 123 -17.39 -16.18 -15.18
CA GLU A 123 -18.42 -15.13 -15.06
C GLU A 123 -17.86 -13.73 -15.37
N ILE A 124 -16.59 -13.48 -15.03
CA ILE A 124 -15.90 -12.22 -15.31
C ILE A 124 -15.34 -12.19 -16.73
N TYR A 125 -14.84 -13.34 -17.22
CA TYR A 125 -14.22 -13.53 -18.52
C TYR A 125 -14.94 -14.61 -19.32
N PRO A 126 -16.11 -14.29 -19.92
CA PRO A 126 -16.96 -15.30 -20.59
C PRO A 126 -16.28 -16.04 -21.74
N GLU A 127 -15.30 -15.40 -22.41
CA GLU A 127 -14.52 -16.04 -23.47
C GLU A 127 -13.60 -17.17 -22.97
N LYS A 128 -13.46 -17.33 -21.67
CA LYS A 128 -12.76 -18.40 -20.96
C LYS A 128 -13.76 -19.24 -20.19
N GLY A 129 -14.79 -19.67 -20.90
CA GLY A 129 -15.84 -20.54 -20.37
C GLY A 129 -15.30 -21.89 -19.89
N GLN A 130 -16.13 -22.61 -19.14
CA GLN A 130 -15.80 -23.95 -18.67
C GLN A 130 -16.11 -25.01 -19.75
N ASP A 131 -15.45 -24.86 -20.90
CA ASP A 131 -15.48 -25.75 -22.05
C ASP A 131 -14.07 -25.90 -22.64
N LEU A 132 -13.88 -26.70 -23.66
CA LEU A 132 -12.56 -27.02 -24.22
C LEU A 132 -11.83 -25.77 -24.78
N ASP A 133 -12.57 -24.90 -25.46
CA ASP A 133 -12.00 -23.68 -26.04
C ASP A 133 -11.66 -22.68 -24.94
N GLY A 134 -12.54 -22.49 -23.97
CA GLY A 134 -12.33 -21.64 -22.82
C GLY A 134 -11.15 -22.12 -21.95
N LEU A 135 -11.05 -23.42 -21.73
CA LEU A 135 -9.95 -24.05 -21.00
C LEU A 135 -8.61 -23.83 -21.73
N THR A 136 -8.59 -23.96 -23.07
CA THR A 136 -7.40 -23.70 -23.89
C THR A 136 -6.96 -22.23 -23.75
N ARG A 137 -7.91 -21.29 -23.83
CA ARG A 137 -7.63 -19.86 -23.66
C ARG A 137 -7.15 -19.53 -22.25
N PHE A 138 -7.77 -20.12 -21.22
CA PHE A 138 -7.40 -19.95 -19.83
C PHE A 138 -5.96 -20.43 -19.56
N PHE A 139 -5.57 -21.59 -20.10
CA PHE A 139 -4.20 -22.06 -19.98
C PHE A 139 -3.22 -21.12 -20.70
N LYS A 140 -3.56 -20.75 -21.93
CA LYS A 140 -2.67 -19.94 -22.78
C LYS A 140 -2.40 -18.56 -22.19
N GLU A 141 -3.40 -17.86 -21.63
CA GLU A 141 -3.26 -16.47 -21.19
C GLU A 141 -2.33 -16.25 -20.00
N PHE A 142 -2.19 -17.25 -19.13
CA PHE A 142 -1.37 -17.13 -17.94
C PHE A 142 0.09 -16.85 -18.31
N SER A 143 0.61 -15.70 -17.85
CA SER A 143 1.96 -15.20 -18.14
C SER A 143 2.32 -15.18 -19.63
N PHE A 144 1.35 -14.89 -20.49
CA PHE A 144 1.48 -14.81 -21.92
C PHE A 144 1.24 -13.36 -22.39
N PRO A 145 1.91 -12.88 -23.47
CA PRO A 145 1.68 -11.53 -23.97
C PRO A 145 0.20 -11.26 -24.27
N GLY A 146 -0.36 -10.22 -23.70
CA GLY A 146 -1.78 -9.87 -23.77
C GLY A 146 -2.71 -10.66 -22.85
N GLY A 147 -2.17 -11.53 -21.99
CA GLY A 147 -2.89 -12.23 -20.95
C GLY A 147 -2.65 -11.61 -19.55
N ILE A 148 -2.78 -12.45 -18.53
CA ILE A 148 -2.61 -12.03 -17.11
C ILE A 148 -1.20 -12.29 -16.60
N GLY A 149 -0.84 -11.61 -15.53
CA GLY A 149 0.45 -11.76 -14.83
C GLY A 149 0.61 -13.12 -14.13
N SER A 150 1.83 -13.39 -13.68
CA SER A 150 2.18 -14.65 -12.99
C SER A 150 1.88 -14.67 -11.48
N HIS A 151 1.29 -13.59 -10.94
CA HIS A 151 0.93 -13.41 -9.53
C HIS A 151 -0.59 -13.27 -9.38
N CYS A 152 -1.09 -13.16 -8.14
CA CYS A 152 -2.49 -12.88 -7.85
C CYS A 152 -2.84 -11.41 -8.15
N THR A 153 -2.68 -11.02 -9.41
CA THR A 153 -2.89 -9.64 -9.88
C THR A 153 -4.35 -9.21 -9.78
N PRO A 154 -4.66 -7.91 -9.97
CA PRO A 154 -6.04 -7.41 -9.93
C PRO A 154 -7.00 -8.11 -10.89
N GLU A 155 -6.51 -8.70 -11.97
CA GLU A 155 -7.29 -9.52 -12.90
C GLU A 155 -7.82 -10.83 -12.28
N THR A 156 -7.28 -11.26 -11.14
CA THR A 156 -7.70 -12.47 -10.42
C THR A 156 -8.96 -12.17 -9.60
N PRO A 157 -10.15 -12.70 -9.97
CA PRO A 157 -11.35 -12.55 -9.14
C PRO A 157 -11.12 -13.13 -7.74
N GLY A 158 -11.61 -12.42 -6.72
CA GLY A 158 -11.45 -12.83 -5.32
C GLY A 158 -10.16 -12.40 -4.65
N SER A 159 -9.20 -11.83 -5.37
CA SER A 159 -7.96 -11.30 -4.76
C SER A 159 -8.05 -9.80 -4.50
N ILE A 160 -7.51 -9.37 -3.35
CA ILE A 160 -7.21 -7.97 -3.01
C ILE A 160 -5.72 -7.80 -2.63
N HIS A 161 -4.90 -8.82 -2.88
CA HIS A 161 -3.49 -8.83 -2.54
C HIS A 161 -2.68 -9.54 -3.62
N GLU A 162 -1.71 -8.87 -4.22
CA GLU A 162 -0.90 -9.43 -5.30
C GLU A 162 0.14 -10.43 -4.80
N GLY A 163 0.82 -10.11 -3.68
CA GLY A 163 1.87 -10.93 -3.10
C GLY A 163 3.13 -11.05 -3.97
N GLY A 164 3.43 -10.03 -4.76
CA GLY A 164 4.69 -9.89 -5.48
C GLY A 164 5.76 -9.26 -4.58
N GLU A 165 5.45 -8.17 -3.94
CA GLU A 165 6.22 -7.60 -2.84
C GLU A 165 5.77 -8.28 -1.54
N LEU A 166 6.66 -9.06 -0.92
CA LEU A 166 6.33 -9.94 0.21
C LEU A 166 6.29 -9.18 1.54
N GLY A 167 5.42 -9.61 2.45
CA GLY A 167 5.39 -9.16 3.84
C GLY A 167 4.13 -8.42 4.26
N TYR A 168 3.16 -8.24 3.38
CA TYR A 168 1.99 -7.40 3.63
C TYR A 168 0.66 -8.15 3.78
N VAL A 169 0.66 -9.47 3.58
CA VAL A 169 -0.59 -10.25 3.59
C VAL A 169 -1.34 -10.14 4.91
N LEU A 170 -0.66 -10.13 6.06
CA LEU A 170 -1.32 -10.06 7.36
C LEU A 170 -1.87 -8.66 7.67
N SER A 171 -1.15 -7.60 7.33
CA SER A 171 -1.65 -6.23 7.53
C SER A 171 -2.85 -5.95 6.63
N HIS A 172 -2.82 -6.35 5.34
CA HIS A 172 -3.97 -6.30 4.44
C HIS A 172 -5.17 -7.11 5.00
N ALA A 173 -4.93 -8.33 5.47
CA ALA A 173 -5.97 -9.17 6.04
C ALA A 173 -6.63 -8.53 7.28
N CYS A 174 -5.83 -7.91 8.14
CA CYS A 174 -6.33 -7.18 9.30
C CYS A 174 -7.22 -6.00 8.88
N GLY A 175 -6.73 -5.18 7.95
CA GLY A 175 -7.50 -4.06 7.40
C GLY A 175 -8.81 -4.51 6.76
N ALA A 176 -8.79 -5.61 6.00
CA ALA A 176 -9.98 -6.19 5.39
C ALA A 176 -11.02 -6.68 6.42
N ALA A 177 -10.57 -7.15 7.58
CA ALA A 177 -11.43 -7.60 8.66
C ALA A 177 -12.10 -6.46 9.43
N PHE A 178 -11.52 -5.26 9.44
CA PHE A 178 -12.05 -4.11 10.18
C PHE A 178 -13.47 -3.74 9.71
N ASP A 179 -14.39 -3.59 10.67
CA ASP A 179 -15.80 -3.22 10.45
C ASP A 179 -16.56 -4.16 9.49
N ASN A 180 -16.07 -5.39 9.33
CA ASN A 180 -16.71 -6.48 8.58
C ASN A 180 -16.94 -7.70 9.52
N PRO A 181 -17.89 -7.61 10.48
CA PRO A 181 -17.99 -8.52 11.62
C PRO A 181 -18.17 -10.00 11.25
N ASP A 182 -18.74 -10.29 10.11
CA ASP A 182 -19.02 -11.66 9.67
C ASP A 182 -17.95 -12.22 8.72
N LEU A 183 -17.01 -11.38 8.29
CA LEU A 183 -15.96 -11.77 7.37
C LEU A 183 -14.84 -12.54 8.09
N ILE A 184 -14.45 -13.66 7.52
CA ILE A 184 -13.19 -14.35 7.87
C ILE A 184 -12.21 -14.19 6.70
N VAL A 185 -11.04 -13.64 6.98
CA VAL A 185 -9.96 -13.53 6.01
C VAL A 185 -8.98 -14.67 6.22
N ALA A 186 -8.95 -15.62 5.29
CA ALA A 186 -7.94 -16.68 5.29
C ALA A 186 -6.65 -16.15 4.64
N ALA A 187 -5.66 -15.84 5.46
CA ALA A 187 -4.39 -15.25 5.04
C ALA A 187 -3.28 -16.30 5.01
N VAL A 188 -2.85 -16.71 3.82
CA VAL A 188 -1.75 -17.65 3.67
C VAL A 188 -0.43 -16.89 3.66
N VAL A 189 0.42 -17.19 4.64
CA VAL A 189 1.77 -16.64 4.77
C VAL A 189 2.79 -17.63 4.23
N GLY A 190 3.63 -17.23 3.29
CA GLY A 190 4.78 -18.01 2.87
C GLY A 190 5.86 -18.04 3.96
N ASP A 191 6.53 -19.18 4.14
CA ASP A 191 7.61 -19.29 5.13
C ASP A 191 8.83 -18.40 4.79
N GLY A 192 9.08 -18.15 3.51
CA GLY A 192 10.05 -17.14 3.07
C GLY A 192 9.56 -15.72 3.32
N GLU A 193 8.27 -15.44 3.11
CA GLU A 193 7.64 -14.16 3.40
C GLU A 193 7.71 -13.83 4.90
N ALA A 194 7.59 -14.85 5.75
CA ALA A 194 7.68 -14.71 7.22
C ALA A 194 9.04 -14.18 7.71
N GLU A 195 10.08 -14.18 6.85
CA GLU A 195 11.39 -13.60 7.15
C GLU A 195 11.48 -12.10 6.85
N THR A 196 10.48 -11.51 6.21
CA THR A 196 10.49 -10.07 5.89
C THR A 196 10.20 -9.23 7.13
N GLY A 197 10.82 -8.02 7.21
CA GLY A 197 10.57 -7.08 8.30
C GLY A 197 9.10 -6.70 8.47
N PRO A 198 8.37 -6.34 7.40
CA PRO A 198 6.95 -6.00 7.48
C PRO A 198 6.09 -7.13 8.04
N LEU A 199 6.33 -8.39 7.62
CA LEU A 199 5.55 -9.50 8.14
C LEU A 199 5.87 -9.82 9.60
N ALA A 200 7.15 -9.74 9.99
CA ALA A 200 7.57 -9.99 11.38
C ALA A 200 6.82 -9.08 12.36
N THR A 201 6.58 -7.84 12.01
CA THR A 201 5.79 -6.89 12.79
C THR A 201 4.29 -7.19 12.71
N SER A 202 3.81 -7.62 11.54
CA SER A 202 2.38 -7.86 11.30
C SER A 202 1.79 -9.03 12.09
N TRP A 203 2.60 -9.90 12.71
CA TRP A 203 2.07 -10.91 13.64
C TRP A 203 1.34 -10.30 14.85
N HIS A 204 1.54 -9.02 15.14
CA HIS A 204 0.83 -8.31 16.19
C HIS A 204 -0.61 -7.87 15.83
N ILE A 205 -1.08 -8.08 14.60
CA ILE A 205 -2.43 -7.69 14.12
C ILE A 205 -3.55 -8.26 15.00
N ASN A 206 -3.34 -9.42 15.62
CA ASN A 206 -4.31 -10.05 16.50
C ASN A 206 -4.68 -9.21 17.74
N LYS A 207 -3.93 -8.15 18.02
CA LYS A 207 -4.16 -7.18 19.09
C LYS A 207 -4.97 -5.97 18.61
N PHE A 208 -5.27 -5.91 17.31
CA PHE A 208 -6.02 -4.81 16.67
C PHE A 208 -7.41 -5.23 16.18
N LEU A 209 -7.80 -6.49 16.34
CA LEU A 209 -9.10 -7.01 15.95
C LEU A 209 -10.05 -7.08 17.13
N ASN A 210 -11.09 -6.22 17.11
CA ASN A 210 -12.14 -6.25 18.12
C ASN A 210 -13.18 -7.36 17.77
N PRO A 211 -13.31 -8.43 18.59
CA PRO A 211 -14.16 -9.56 18.26
C PRO A 211 -15.66 -9.24 18.24
N ILE A 212 -16.07 -8.07 18.73
CA ILE A 212 -17.47 -7.63 18.69
C ILE A 212 -17.85 -7.13 17.30
N ARG A 213 -17.04 -6.26 16.69
CA ARG A 213 -17.40 -5.52 15.48
C ARG A 213 -16.50 -5.73 14.27
N ASP A 214 -15.33 -6.32 14.47
CA ASP A 214 -14.44 -6.68 13.38
C ASP A 214 -14.66 -8.15 12.99
N GLY A 215 -14.26 -8.50 11.79
CA GLY A 215 -14.14 -9.87 11.33
C GLY A 215 -13.00 -10.62 12.04
N ALA A 216 -12.58 -11.71 11.45
CA ALA A 216 -11.45 -12.48 11.95
C ALA A 216 -10.42 -12.71 10.84
N VAL A 217 -9.15 -12.77 11.21
CA VAL A 217 -8.08 -13.26 10.35
C VAL A 217 -7.69 -14.66 10.80
N LEU A 218 -7.63 -15.60 9.86
CA LEU A 218 -7.07 -16.93 10.06
C LEU A 218 -5.75 -17.03 9.33
N PRO A 219 -4.61 -16.84 10.01
CA PRO A 219 -3.30 -17.03 9.41
C PRO A 219 -3.03 -18.52 9.16
N ILE A 220 -2.51 -18.83 7.96
CA ILE A 220 -2.08 -20.17 7.59
C ILE A 220 -0.63 -20.08 7.11
N LEU A 221 0.32 -20.48 7.93
CA LEU A 221 1.73 -20.51 7.55
C LEU A 221 1.98 -21.72 6.65
N ASN A 222 2.26 -21.47 5.37
CA ASN A 222 2.68 -22.48 4.40
C ASN A 222 4.18 -22.76 4.56
N LEU A 223 4.51 -23.74 5.42
CA LEU A 223 5.86 -24.10 5.81
C LEU A 223 6.41 -25.18 4.88
N ASN A 224 6.81 -24.83 3.67
CA ASN A 224 7.34 -25.76 2.67
C ASN A 224 8.86 -25.95 2.73
N GLY A 225 9.56 -25.12 3.48
CA GLY A 225 10.97 -25.29 3.86
C GLY A 225 11.99 -24.61 2.97
N TYR A 226 11.59 -23.98 1.84
CA TYR A 226 12.55 -23.39 0.91
C TYR A 226 12.02 -22.09 0.29
N LYS A 227 12.91 -21.13 0.07
CA LYS A 227 12.74 -19.93 -0.77
C LYS A 227 13.06 -20.27 -2.24
N ILE A 228 13.54 -19.31 -3.02
CA ILE A 228 13.97 -19.53 -4.40
C ILE A 228 15.12 -20.55 -4.48
N ASN A 229 16.06 -20.46 -3.56
CA ASN A 229 17.26 -21.32 -3.51
C ASN A 229 17.59 -21.77 -2.07
N ASN A 230 17.41 -20.90 -1.07
CA ASN A 230 17.79 -21.18 0.30
C ASN A 230 16.69 -21.86 1.12
N PRO A 231 17.04 -22.64 2.16
CA PRO A 231 16.10 -23.05 3.20
C PRO A 231 15.49 -21.83 3.89
N THR A 232 14.30 -22.00 4.46
CA THR A 232 13.67 -20.98 5.31
C THR A 232 14.05 -21.17 6.78
N LEU A 233 14.15 -20.08 7.53
CA LEU A 233 14.53 -20.11 8.94
C LEU A 233 13.52 -20.89 9.79
N LEU A 234 12.21 -20.59 9.63
CA LEU A 234 11.15 -21.23 10.41
C LEU A 234 11.06 -22.76 10.17
N ALA A 235 11.48 -23.24 9.01
CA ALA A 235 11.53 -24.67 8.72
C ALA A 235 12.79 -25.36 9.26
N ARG A 236 13.68 -24.65 9.93
CA ARG A 236 14.95 -25.15 10.48
C ARG A 236 15.08 -25.01 12.00
N ILE A 237 14.00 -24.54 12.65
CA ILE A 237 13.91 -24.51 14.12
C ILE A 237 13.06 -25.68 14.62
N PRO A 238 13.24 -26.16 15.87
CA PRO A 238 12.40 -27.19 16.47
C PRO A 238 10.94 -26.79 16.58
N HIS A 239 10.03 -27.77 16.57
CA HIS A 239 8.59 -27.53 16.77
C HIS A 239 8.29 -26.74 18.05
N GLU A 240 8.93 -27.06 19.15
CA GLU A 240 8.74 -26.35 20.42
C GLU A 240 9.11 -24.87 20.33
N GLU A 241 10.21 -24.56 19.65
CA GLU A 241 10.63 -23.16 19.41
C GLU A 241 9.62 -22.42 18.52
N LEU A 242 9.15 -23.06 17.43
CA LEU A 242 8.16 -22.50 16.54
C LEU A 242 6.82 -22.27 17.27
N GLU A 243 6.40 -23.21 18.10
CA GLU A 243 5.18 -23.09 18.91
C GLU A 243 5.30 -21.95 19.93
N ASN A 244 6.42 -21.85 20.64
CA ASN A 244 6.67 -20.80 21.61
C ASN A 244 6.72 -19.41 20.95
N LEU A 245 7.30 -19.30 19.75
CA LEU A 245 7.33 -18.06 18.97
C LEU A 245 5.92 -17.53 18.73
N PHE A 246 5.02 -18.33 18.18
CA PHE A 246 3.67 -17.87 17.84
C PHE A 246 2.72 -17.77 19.04
N LYS A 247 2.93 -18.59 20.07
CA LYS A 247 2.26 -18.39 21.36
C LYS A 247 2.64 -17.05 21.98
N GLY A 248 3.93 -16.64 21.87
CA GLY A 248 4.40 -15.32 22.30
C GLY A 248 3.73 -14.18 21.56
N TYR A 249 3.43 -14.35 20.27
CA TYR A 249 2.61 -13.40 19.52
C TYR A 249 1.13 -13.41 19.94
N GLY A 250 0.64 -14.42 20.67
CA GLY A 250 -0.74 -14.51 21.14
C GLY A 250 -1.67 -15.32 20.22
N TYR A 251 -1.13 -16.31 19.50
CA TYR A 251 -1.91 -17.26 18.70
C TYR A 251 -2.04 -18.62 19.40
N THR A 252 -3.13 -19.35 19.10
CA THR A 252 -3.25 -20.78 19.36
C THR A 252 -2.86 -21.51 18.10
N LEU A 253 -1.75 -22.25 18.13
CA LEU A 253 -1.21 -22.98 16.99
C LEU A 253 -1.81 -24.35 16.79
N TYR A 254 -2.09 -24.67 15.53
CA TYR A 254 -2.48 -26.00 15.07
C TYR A 254 -1.60 -26.43 13.91
N PHE A 255 -0.94 -27.59 14.06
CA PHE A 255 -0.08 -28.17 13.02
C PHE A 255 -0.87 -29.15 12.16
N VAL A 256 -0.62 -29.11 10.85
CA VAL A 256 -1.03 -30.10 9.85
C VAL A 256 0.21 -30.38 9.00
N GLU A 257 0.78 -31.58 9.11
CA GLU A 257 2.09 -31.92 8.53
C GLU A 257 2.07 -33.28 7.87
N GLY A 258 2.62 -33.39 6.66
CA GLY A 258 2.72 -34.65 5.93
C GLY A 258 2.79 -34.45 4.43
N SER A 259 2.75 -35.57 3.70
CA SER A 259 2.70 -35.57 2.23
C SER A 259 1.71 -36.59 1.64
N ASP A 260 1.23 -37.55 2.45
CA ASP A 260 0.20 -38.47 2.01
C ASP A 260 -1.15 -37.76 1.88
N PRO A 261 -1.73 -37.66 0.66
CA PRO A 261 -2.90 -36.85 0.42
C PRO A 261 -4.13 -37.23 1.25
N GLU A 262 -4.41 -38.51 1.41
CA GLU A 262 -5.64 -38.97 2.13
C GLU A 262 -5.59 -38.54 3.59
N SER A 263 -4.50 -38.82 4.28
CA SER A 263 -4.33 -38.44 5.68
C SER A 263 -4.25 -36.91 5.86
N MET A 264 -3.65 -36.20 4.90
CA MET A 264 -3.57 -34.73 4.92
C MET A 264 -4.96 -34.09 4.75
N HIS A 265 -5.81 -34.61 3.87
CA HIS A 265 -7.19 -34.13 3.74
C HIS A 265 -7.98 -34.30 5.05
N GLN A 266 -7.87 -35.46 5.71
CA GLN A 266 -8.54 -35.69 7.00
C GLN A 266 -8.04 -34.71 8.09
N ALA A 267 -6.72 -34.58 8.21
CA ALA A 267 -6.09 -33.69 9.20
C ALA A 267 -6.48 -32.22 8.98
N MET A 268 -6.46 -31.76 7.73
CA MET A 268 -6.80 -30.37 7.39
C MET A 268 -8.29 -30.09 7.61
N ALA A 269 -9.16 -31.01 7.23
CA ALA A 269 -10.61 -30.88 7.48
C ALA A 269 -10.91 -30.75 8.97
N ALA A 270 -10.35 -31.63 9.81
CA ALA A 270 -10.53 -31.58 11.27
C ALA A 270 -10.00 -30.25 11.86
N THR A 271 -8.84 -29.80 11.40
CA THR A 271 -8.19 -28.58 11.92
C THR A 271 -8.98 -27.34 11.53
N LEU A 272 -9.41 -27.21 10.28
CA LEU A 272 -10.18 -26.04 9.84
C LEU A 272 -11.55 -25.95 10.52
N GLU A 273 -12.27 -27.09 10.68
CA GLU A 273 -13.51 -27.09 11.45
C GLU A 273 -13.28 -26.61 12.89
N HIS A 274 -12.21 -27.06 13.50
CA HIS A 274 -11.86 -26.64 14.86
C HIS A 274 -11.57 -25.12 14.92
N CYS A 275 -10.76 -24.61 14.01
CA CYS A 275 -10.41 -23.18 13.94
C CYS A 275 -11.66 -22.31 13.71
N VAL A 276 -12.54 -22.67 12.79
CA VAL A 276 -13.80 -21.95 12.53
C VAL A 276 -14.69 -21.92 13.77
N ARG A 277 -14.85 -23.06 14.46
CA ARG A 277 -15.62 -23.12 15.71
C ARG A 277 -15.00 -22.26 16.81
N GLN A 278 -13.68 -22.22 16.92
CA GLN A 278 -12.96 -21.37 17.87
C GLN A 278 -13.20 -19.89 17.54
N ILE A 279 -13.05 -19.46 16.28
CA ILE A 279 -13.34 -18.08 15.84
C ILE A 279 -14.77 -17.68 16.21
N ARG A 280 -15.75 -18.51 15.85
CA ARG A 280 -17.16 -18.24 16.19
C ARG A 280 -17.42 -18.18 17.69
N SER A 281 -16.76 -19.04 18.47
CA SER A 281 -16.87 -19.02 19.93
C SER A 281 -16.30 -17.73 20.52
N ILE A 282 -15.12 -17.28 20.05
CA ILE A 282 -14.49 -16.01 20.46
C ILE A 282 -15.44 -14.84 20.17
N GLN A 283 -15.94 -14.75 18.94
CA GLN A 283 -16.84 -13.67 18.54
C GLN A 283 -18.18 -13.73 19.25
N GLY A 284 -18.76 -14.92 19.39
CA GLY A 284 -20.04 -15.11 20.10
C GLY A 284 -19.95 -14.68 21.55
N VAL A 285 -18.97 -15.17 22.29
CA VAL A 285 -18.75 -14.79 23.70
C VAL A 285 -18.54 -13.28 23.86
N ALA A 286 -17.75 -12.66 22.99
CA ALA A 286 -17.50 -11.23 23.07
C ALA A 286 -18.77 -10.41 22.77
N ARG A 287 -19.55 -10.80 21.77
CA ARG A 287 -20.81 -10.12 21.37
C ARG A 287 -21.92 -10.29 22.40
N ASP A 288 -22.07 -11.49 22.95
CA ASP A 288 -23.12 -11.80 23.96
C ASP A 288 -22.86 -11.05 25.27
N ASN A 289 -21.60 -10.89 25.67
CA ASN A 289 -21.24 -10.21 26.91
C ASN A 289 -20.95 -8.70 26.73
N GLY A 290 -20.79 -8.21 25.49
CA GLY A 290 -20.41 -6.84 25.20
C GLY A 290 -18.98 -6.48 25.69
N ILE A 291 -18.11 -7.47 25.89
CA ILE A 291 -16.74 -7.28 26.42
C ILE A 291 -15.73 -7.70 25.35
N PRO A 292 -14.99 -6.75 24.77
CA PRO A 292 -13.95 -7.03 23.78
C PRO A 292 -12.64 -7.40 24.50
N ALA A 293 -12.57 -8.57 25.11
CA ALA A 293 -11.31 -9.08 25.65
C ALA A 293 -10.38 -9.52 24.50
N ARG A 294 -9.06 -9.34 24.67
CA ARG A 294 -8.07 -9.81 23.71
C ARG A 294 -8.14 -11.34 23.56
N PRO A 295 -8.57 -11.86 22.41
CA PRO A 295 -8.65 -13.30 22.21
C PRO A 295 -7.29 -13.89 21.80
N GLN A 296 -7.15 -15.20 22.02
CA GLN A 296 -6.10 -15.99 21.38
C GLN A 296 -6.69 -16.60 20.08
N TRP A 297 -6.47 -15.91 18.97
CA TRP A 297 -6.96 -16.35 17.68
C TRP A 297 -6.25 -17.63 17.20
N PRO A 298 -6.94 -18.54 16.50
CA PRO A 298 -6.31 -19.71 15.92
C PRO A 298 -5.36 -19.36 14.79
N MET A 299 -4.35 -20.17 14.60
CA MET A 299 -3.41 -20.13 13.48
C MET A 299 -3.04 -21.55 13.07
N ILE A 300 -2.91 -21.82 11.76
CA ILE A 300 -2.52 -23.13 11.22
C ILE A 300 -1.09 -23.05 10.68
N VAL A 301 -0.29 -24.04 10.99
CA VAL A 301 0.98 -24.33 10.33
C VAL A 301 0.79 -25.54 9.42
N LEU A 302 0.69 -25.27 8.11
CA LEU A 302 0.65 -26.32 7.10
C LEU A 302 2.07 -26.64 6.64
N ARG A 303 2.57 -27.82 6.97
CA ARG A 303 3.88 -28.29 6.56
C ARG A 303 3.76 -29.43 5.54
N ALA A 304 4.01 -29.10 4.27
CA ALA A 304 3.97 -30.01 3.15
C ALA A 304 5.22 -29.85 2.26
N PRO A 305 5.56 -30.80 1.40
CA PRO A 305 6.71 -30.66 0.52
C PRO A 305 6.58 -29.46 -0.41
N LYS A 306 7.64 -28.68 -0.60
CA LYS A 306 7.68 -27.69 -1.66
C LYS A 306 7.48 -28.37 -3.02
N GLY A 307 6.54 -27.84 -3.82
CA GLY A 307 6.20 -28.45 -5.10
C GLY A 307 5.52 -29.81 -4.97
N TRP A 308 4.73 -30.00 -3.92
CA TRP A 308 3.97 -31.21 -3.61
C TRP A 308 3.28 -31.80 -4.86
N THR A 309 3.34 -33.10 -5.04
CA THR A 309 2.84 -33.87 -6.19
C THR A 309 3.65 -33.69 -7.50
N ALA A 310 4.81 -33.04 -7.47
CA ALA A 310 5.75 -33.04 -8.59
C ALA A 310 6.49 -34.39 -8.70
N PRO A 311 7.15 -34.68 -9.82
CA PRO A 311 8.12 -35.77 -9.89
C PRO A 311 9.14 -35.66 -8.75
N ALA A 312 9.53 -36.82 -8.18
CA ALA A 312 10.48 -36.84 -7.07
C ALA A 312 11.84 -36.25 -7.45
N GLU A 313 12.29 -36.54 -8.69
CA GLU A 313 13.54 -36.06 -9.24
C GLU A 313 13.46 -35.83 -10.75
N VAL A 314 14.38 -35.02 -11.28
CA VAL A 314 14.60 -34.77 -12.71
C VAL A 314 16.09 -34.76 -12.97
N ASP A 315 16.57 -35.47 -13.98
CA ASP A 315 17.98 -35.60 -14.33
C ASP A 315 18.89 -36.06 -13.15
N GLY A 316 18.36 -36.94 -12.30
CA GLY A 316 19.05 -37.41 -11.09
C GLY A 316 19.12 -36.38 -9.96
N HIS A 317 18.36 -35.30 -10.04
CA HIS A 317 18.32 -34.26 -9.03
C HIS A 317 16.95 -34.20 -8.35
N LYS A 318 16.94 -34.16 -7.02
CA LYS A 318 15.72 -34.03 -6.22
C LYS A 318 14.91 -32.76 -6.63
N LEU A 319 13.63 -32.95 -6.88
CA LEU A 319 12.68 -31.88 -7.26
C LEU A 319 11.61 -31.64 -6.17
N GLU A 320 10.73 -32.61 -5.92
CA GLU A 320 9.72 -32.47 -4.85
C GLU A 320 10.37 -32.31 -3.47
N GLY A 321 9.84 -31.42 -2.65
CA GLY A 321 10.40 -31.12 -1.34
C GLY A 321 11.76 -30.42 -1.38
N PHE A 322 12.09 -29.77 -2.48
CA PHE A 322 13.37 -29.08 -2.67
C PHE A 322 13.20 -27.78 -3.44
N TRP A 323 14.16 -26.87 -3.32
CA TRP A 323 14.10 -25.55 -3.94
C TRP A 323 13.94 -25.58 -5.48
N ARG A 324 14.40 -26.61 -6.17
CA ARG A 324 14.29 -26.74 -7.62
C ARG A 324 12.86 -26.76 -8.15
N SER A 325 11.88 -27.12 -7.30
CA SER A 325 10.46 -27.02 -7.64
C SER A 325 9.88 -25.60 -7.57
N HIS A 326 10.69 -24.58 -7.21
CA HIS A 326 10.20 -23.23 -6.94
C HIS A 326 9.43 -22.62 -8.11
N GLN A 327 10.01 -22.65 -9.33
CA GLN A 327 9.41 -22.03 -10.53
C GLN A 327 8.81 -23.08 -11.47
N VAL A 328 9.37 -23.19 -12.68
CA VAL A 328 9.00 -24.14 -13.74
C VAL A 328 9.88 -25.38 -13.61
N PRO A 329 9.36 -26.47 -13.04
CA PRO A 329 10.20 -27.64 -12.73
C PRO A 329 10.87 -28.28 -13.93
N LEU A 330 10.17 -28.32 -15.08
CA LEU A 330 10.65 -28.89 -16.35
C LEU A 330 10.83 -27.78 -17.40
N ALA A 331 11.91 -27.01 -17.30
CA ALA A 331 12.15 -25.87 -18.17
C ALA A 331 12.53 -26.23 -19.62
N SER A 332 12.95 -27.45 -19.87
CA SER A 332 13.48 -27.91 -21.17
C SER A 332 12.49 -28.70 -22.03
N VAL A 333 11.22 -28.80 -21.66
CA VAL A 333 10.20 -29.66 -22.29
C VAL A 333 10.04 -29.46 -23.81
N ARG A 334 10.30 -28.26 -24.35
CA ARG A 334 10.23 -28.01 -25.80
C ARG A 334 11.43 -28.59 -26.57
N LYS A 335 12.55 -28.85 -25.91
CA LYS A 335 13.82 -29.23 -26.52
C LYS A 335 14.29 -30.65 -26.15
N ASN A 336 13.83 -31.12 -24.98
CA ASN A 336 14.18 -32.44 -24.46
C ASN A 336 12.94 -33.35 -24.50
N PRO A 337 12.93 -34.40 -25.39
CA PRO A 337 11.79 -35.32 -25.47
C PRO A 337 11.49 -36.06 -24.17
N GLU A 338 12.54 -36.40 -23.37
CA GLU A 338 12.36 -37.09 -22.09
C GLU A 338 11.65 -36.20 -21.06
N HIS A 339 11.97 -34.89 -21.04
CA HIS A 339 11.24 -33.92 -20.19
C HIS A 339 9.80 -33.73 -20.66
N LEU A 340 9.56 -33.77 -21.98
CA LEU A 340 8.21 -33.66 -22.52
C LEU A 340 7.34 -34.87 -22.14
N GLU A 341 7.93 -36.08 -22.21
CA GLU A 341 7.27 -37.32 -21.79
C GLU A 341 7.03 -37.31 -20.27
N LEU A 342 7.99 -36.90 -19.48
CA LEU A 342 7.84 -36.75 -18.03
C LEU A 342 6.75 -35.72 -17.66
N LEU A 343 6.62 -34.62 -18.39
CA LEU A 343 5.52 -33.67 -18.19
C LEU A 343 4.16 -34.30 -18.50
N GLU A 344 4.06 -35.05 -19.60
CA GLU A 344 2.83 -35.74 -19.97
C GLU A 344 2.43 -36.77 -18.88
N ASP A 345 3.39 -37.59 -18.42
CA ASP A 345 3.15 -38.56 -17.37
C ASP A 345 2.74 -37.89 -16.05
N TRP A 346 3.39 -36.78 -15.70
CA TRP A 346 3.03 -36.01 -14.52
C TRP A 346 1.60 -35.44 -14.64
N MET A 347 1.24 -34.83 -15.77
CA MET A 347 -0.13 -34.33 -15.98
C MET A 347 -1.15 -35.46 -15.98
N ARG A 348 -0.85 -36.62 -16.61
CA ARG A 348 -1.71 -37.81 -16.60
C ARG A 348 -1.87 -38.45 -15.23
N SER A 349 -0.92 -38.26 -14.32
CA SER A 349 -1.04 -38.77 -12.94
C SER A 349 -2.24 -38.17 -12.19
N TYR A 350 -2.69 -36.97 -12.60
CA TYR A 350 -3.91 -36.34 -12.07
C TYR A 350 -5.21 -36.93 -12.65
N LYS A 351 -5.11 -37.79 -13.67
CA LYS A 351 -6.24 -38.47 -14.34
C LYS A 351 -7.30 -37.49 -14.86
N PRO A 352 -6.97 -36.61 -15.80
CA PRO A 352 -7.89 -35.60 -16.30
C PRO A 352 -9.19 -36.19 -16.88
N GLU A 353 -9.15 -37.39 -17.35
CA GLU A 353 -10.33 -38.16 -17.86
C GLU A 353 -11.35 -38.51 -16.78
N GLU A 354 -10.95 -38.54 -15.49
CA GLU A 354 -11.88 -38.68 -14.35
C GLU A 354 -12.46 -37.32 -13.90
N LEU A 355 -11.81 -36.23 -14.27
CA LEU A 355 -12.08 -34.88 -13.73
C LEU A 355 -12.89 -34.04 -14.68
N PHE A 356 -12.67 -34.18 -16.00
CA PHE A 356 -13.30 -33.36 -17.03
C PHE A 356 -14.03 -34.28 -18.04
N ASP A 357 -15.19 -33.83 -18.49
CA ASP A 357 -15.94 -34.49 -19.53
C ASP A 357 -15.33 -34.28 -20.94
N ALA A 358 -15.98 -34.85 -21.96
CA ALA A 358 -15.53 -34.71 -23.34
C ALA A 358 -15.56 -33.25 -23.86
N ASN A 359 -16.32 -32.38 -23.25
CA ASN A 359 -16.41 -30.96 -23.61
C ASN A 359 -15.43 -30.07 -22.86
N GLY A 360 -14.67 -30.61 -21.91
CA GLY A 360 -13.72 -29.84 -21.09
C GLY A 360 -14.35 -29.26 -19.82
N THR A 361 -15.59 -29.63 -19.51
CA THR A 361 -16.30 -29.19 -18.31
C THR A 361 -15.91 -30.09 -17.14
N LEU A 362 -15.65 -29.52 -15.97
CA LEU A 362 -15.47 -30.30 -14.75
C LEU A 362 -16.72 -31.12 -14.45
N VAL A 363 -16.56 -32.39 -14.06
CA VAL A 363 -17.71 -33.25 -13.71
C VAL A 363 -18.55 -32.63 -12.61
N SER A 364 -19.89 -32.73 -12.72
CA SER A 364 -20.83 -31.99 -11.86
C SER A 364 -20.64 -32.22 -10.36
N GLU A 365 -20.35 -33.44 -9.98
CA GLU A 365 -20.14 -33.84 -8.57
C GLU A 365 -18.95 -33.10 -7.92
N LEU A 366 -17.92 -32.74 -8.70
CA LEU A 366 -16.77 -31.96 -8.21
C LEU A 366 -17.09 -30.48 -8.18
N ARG A 367 -17.87 -29.95 -9.12
CA ARG A 367 -18.31 -28.56 -9.11
C ARG A 367 -19.14 -28.25 -7.88
N GLU A 368 -19.95 -29.17 -7.42
CA GLU A 368 -20.79 -29.03 -6.23
C GLU A 368 -19.98 -28.86 -4.93
N LEU A 369 -18.69 -29.16 -4.90
CA LEU A 369 -17.82 -28.90 -3.75
C LEU A 369 -17.57 -27.39 -3.54
N ALA A 370 -17.61 -26.59 -4.59
CA ALA A 370 -17.50 -25.15 -4.47
C ALA A 370 -18.77 -24.55 -3.82
N PRO A 371 -18.66 -23.46 -3.04
CA PRO A 371 -19.80 -22.69 -2.57
C PRO A 371 -20.62 -22.12 -3.74
N ALA A 372 -21.84 -21.63 -3.48
CA ALA A 372 -22.68 -21.01 -4.47
C ALA A 372 -22.71 -19.47 -4.33
N GLY A 373 -22.96 -18.77 -5.44
CA GLY A 373 -23.18 -17.33 -5.47
C GLY A 373 -22.00 -16.56 -4.86
N ILE A 374 -22.32 -15.57 -4.04
CA ILE A 374 -21.33 -14.69 -3.38
C ILE A 374 -20.53 -15.39 -2.26
N ARG A 375 -20.88 -16.62 -1.89
CA ARG A 375 -20.08 -17.41 -0.93
C ARG A 375 -18.83 -18.02 -1.55
N ARG A 376 -18.72 -18.04 -2.89
CA ARG A 376 -17.46 -18.38 -3.58
C ARG A 376 -16.42 -17.30 -3.27
N MET A 377 -15.23 -17.68 -2.92
CA MET A 377 -14.19 -16.72 -2.59
C MET A 377 -13.82 -15.84 -3.80
N GLY A 378 -13.86 -16.38 -5.03
CA GLY A 378 -13.66 -15.62 -6.26
C GLY A 378 -14.79 -14.63 -6.62
N ALA A 379 -16.00 -14.81 -6.06
CA ALA A 379 -17.16 -13.96 -6.29
C ALA A 379 -17.57 -13.13 -5.05
N ASN A 380 -16.79 -13.19 -3.98
CA ASN A 380 -17.09 -12.49 -2.73
C ASN A 380 -16.99 -10.97 -2.92
N PRO A 381 -18.04 -10.19 -2.58
CA PRO A 381 -18.02 -8.75 -2.80
C PRO A 381 -16.96 -8.01 -1.95
N HIS A 382 -16.51 -8.57 -0.83
CA HIS A 382 -15.41 -7.99 -0.07
C HIS A 382 -14.09 -7.99 -0.86
N ALA A 383 -13.92 -8.93 -1.79
CA ALA A 383 -12.77 -8.94 -2.69
C ALA A 383 -12.92 -8.02 -3.91
N ASN A 384 -14.04 -7.31 -4.02
CA ASN A 384 -14.28 -6.20 -4.96
C ASN A 384 -14.99 -5.08 -4.19
N GLY A 385 -14.28 -4.52 -3.21
CA GLY A 385 -14.84 -3.71 -2.13
C GLY A 385 -15.59 -2.45 -2.56
N GLY A 386 -15.37 -1.96 -3.78
CA GLY A 386 -16.17 -0.88 -4.35
C GLY A 386 -17.66 -1.22 -4.42
N LEU A 387 -18.04 -2.52 -4.52
CA LEU A 387 -19.43 -2.98 -4.43
C LEU A 387 -20.03 -2.74 -3.02
N LEU A 388 -19.20 -2.72 -1.99
CA LEU A 388 -19.59 -2.55 -0.59
C LEU A 388 -19.22 -1.17 -0.03
N LYS A 389 -18.73 -0.27 -0.89
CA LYS A 389 -18.24 1.04 -0.47
C LYS A 389 -19.29 1.81 0.31
N LYS A 390 -18.96 2.16 1.53
CA LYS A 390 -19.81 3.01 2.37
C LYS A 390 -19.70 4.46 1.91
N SER A 391 -20.82 5.16 1.88
CA SER A 391 -20.81 6.59 1.60
C SER A 391 -20.11 7.34 2.73
N LEU A 392 -19.09 8.14 2.39
CA LEU A 392 -18.42 9.00 3.36
C LEU A 392 -19.23 10.29 3.54
N ARG A 393 -19.68 10.54 4.77
CA ARG A 393 -20.36 11.78 5.14
C ARG A 393 -19.32 12.78 5.62
N LEU A 394 -19.21 13.91 4.92
CA LEU A 394 -18.26 14.96 5.25
C LEU A 394 -19.01 16.17 5.81
N PRO A 395 -18.55 16.76 6.93
CA PRO A 395 -19.02 18.08 7.34
C PRO A 395 -18.51 19.14 6.36
N ASP A 396 -19.09 20.32 6.40
CA ASP A 396 -18.60 21.42 5.57
C ASP A 396 -17.22 21.88 6.09
N PHE A 397 -16.17 21.59 5.34
CA PHE A 397 -14.78 21.90 5.71
C PHE A 397 -14.54 23.41 5.91
N ARG A 398 -15.35 24.27 5.29
CA ARG A 398 -15.27 25.75 5.42
C ARG A 398 -15.45 26.23 6.85
N ASN A 399 -16.20 25.45 7.67
CA ASN A 399 -16.46 25.79 9.08
C ASN A 399 -15.24 25.61 10.00
N TYR A 400 -14.14 25.04 9.49
CA TYR A 400 -12.90 24.78 10.24
C TYR A 400 -11.76 25.72 9.84
N GLY A 401 -12.02 26.61 8.89
CA GLY A 401 -11.04 27.56 8.37
C GLY A 401 -10.61 28.62 9.36
N ILE A 402 -9.51 29.27 9.05
CA ILE A 402 -8.99 30.43 9.79
C ILE A 402 -9.43 31.72 9.11
N GLU A 403 -10.02 32.62 9.88
CA GLU A 403 -10.31 33.98 9.46
C GLU A 403 -9.17 34.92 9.86
N PHE A 404 -8.84 35.88 9.02
CA PHE A 404 -7.82 36.90 9.28
C PHE A 404 -8.13 38.19 8.52
N GLU A 405 -7.66 39.30 9.02
CA GLU A 405 -7.92 40.61 8.40
C GLU A 405 -7.08 40.87 7.15
N LYS A 406 -5.81 40.42 7.18
CA LYS A 406 -4.85 40.61 6.08
C LYS A 406 -4.01 39.38 5.83
N PRO A 407 -3.70 39.03 4.56
CA PRO A 407 -2.79 37.96 4.22
C PRO A 407 -1.42 38.11 4.89
N GLY A 408 -0.86 37.02 5.40
CA GLY A 408 0.48 36.97 5.97
C GLY A 408 0.68 37.73 7.27
N GLN A 409 -0.39 38.00 8.03
CA GLN A 409 -0.34 38.66 9.35
C GLN A 409 -0.64 37.71 10.51
N THR A 410 -1.41 36.66 10.29
CA THR A 410 -1.84 35.69 11.30
C THR A 410 -1.05 34.40 11.15
N GLU A 411 -0.69 33.77 12.28
CA GLU A 411 -0.08 32.43 12.31
C GLU A 411 -1.06 31.40 12.86
N ALA A 412 -1.00 30.17 12.33
CA ALA A 412 -1.74 29.03 12.86
C ALA A 412 -1.00 27.73 12.59
N ASP A 413 -1.19 26.73 13.47
CA ASP A 413 -0.75 25.34 13.25
C ASP A 413 -1.59 24.75 12.10
N ASN A 414 -1.00 24.46 10.95
CA ASN A 414 -1.77 24.03 9.77
C ASN A 414 -2.57 22.73 10.01
N THR A 415 -2.00 21.74 10.69
CA THR A 415 -2.64 20.44 10.89
C THR A 415 -3.69 20.41 12.00
N ARG A 416 -3.69 21.36 12.95
CA ARG A 416 -4.66 21.38 14.05
C ARG A 416 -6.11 21.54 13.60
N PRO A 417 -6.48 22.51 12.73
CA PRO A 417 -7.83 22.58 12.16
C PRO A 417 -8.21 21.36 11.32
N LEU A 418 -7.25 20.75 10.62
CA LEU A 418 -7.46 19.47 9.94
C LEU A 418 -7.82 18.36 10.94
N GLY A 419 -7.16 18.28 12.10
CA GLY A 419 -7.50 17.35 13.18
C GLY A 419 -8.94 17.50 13.67
N VAL A 420 -9.41 18.75 13.82
CA VAL A 420 -10.80 19.07 14.19
C VAL A 420 -11.78 18.64 13.10
N PHE A 421 -11.47 18.91 11.82
CA PHE A 421 -12.26 18.45 10.68
C PHE A 421 -12.34 16.90 10.63
N LEU A 422 -11.20 16.20 10.72
CA LEU A 422 -11.16 14.73 10.71
C LEU A 422 -11.88 14.12 11.91
N ARG A 423 -11.87 14.77 13.10
CA ARG A 423 -12.67 14.38 14.26
C ARG A 423 -14.15 14.28 13.89
N ASP A 424 -14.68 15.31 13.23
CA ASP A 424 -16.09 15.37 12.90
C ASP A 424 -16.44 14.48 11.71
N VAL A 425 -15.51 14.26 10.76
CA VAL A 425 -15.61 13.19 9.75
C VAL A 425 -15.75 11.83 10.46
N MET A 426 -14.92 11.55 11.45
CA MET A 426 -14.96 10.31 12.22
C MET A 426 -16.28 10.13 12.95
N LYS A 427 -16.79 11.17 13.66
CA LYS A 427 -18.10 11.14 14.33
C LYS A 427 -19.25 10.80 13.39
N LEU A 428 -19.21 11.29 12.16
CA LEU A 428 -20.22 10.99 11.15
C LEU A 428 -20.11 9.59 10.56
N ASN A 429 -18.96 8.93 10.68
CA ASN A 429 -18.63 7.68 9.98
C ASN A 429 -18.02 6.60 10.90
N MET A 430 -18.57 6.43 12.10
CA MET A 430 -18.04 5.54 13.15
C MET A 430 -17.88 4.07 12.76
N ASN A 431 -18.48 3.61 11.65
CA ASN A 431 -18.41 2.23 11.20
C ASN A 431 -17.69 2.07 9.83
N SER A 432 -17.05 3.14 9.33
CA SER A 432 -16.45 3.12 8.00
C SER A 432 -15.28 4.07 7.81
N PHE A 433 -14.80 4.71 8.88
CA PHE A 433 -13.65 5.62 8.83
C PHE A 433 -12.70 5.35 9.99
N ARG A 434 -11.42 5.19 9.70
CA ARG A 434 -10.33 5.06 10.70
C ARG A 434 -9.15 5.94 10.32
N VAL A 435 -8.40 6.38 11.33
CA VAL A 435 -7.14 7.11 11.15
C VAL A 435 -6.00 6.21 11.61
N PHE A 436 -4.91 6.23 10.86
CA PHE A 436 -3.74 5.39 11.07
C PHE A 436 -2.49 6.25 11.25
N GLY A 437 -1.57 5.80 12.07
CA GLY A 437 -0.30 6.48 12.28
C GLY A 437 0.69 5.65 13.10
N PRO A 438 2.01 5.93 12.98
CA PRO A 438 3.05 5.24 13.74
C PRO A 438 3.30 5.91 15.09
N ASP A 439 2.28 6.04 15.96
CA ASP A 439 2.32 6.72 17.27
C ASP A 439 2.58 8.24 17.17
N GLU A 440 2.12 8.85 16.09
CA GLU A 440 2.42 10.25 15.81
C GLU A 440 1.20 11.18 15.81
N THR A 441 -0.02 10.68 16.08
CA THR A 441 -1.27 11.46 15.98
C THR A 441 -1.23 12.73 16.83
N THR A 442 -0.82 12.64 18.09
CA THR A 442 -0.67 13.80 18.98
C THR A 442 0.42 14.74 18.50
N SER A 443 1.58 14.19 18.14
CA SER A 443 2.71 14.96 17.65
C SER A 443 2.39 15.71 16.34
N ASN A 444 1.53 15.13 15.50
CA ASN A 444 1.05 15.74 14.24
C ASN A 444 -0.09 16.74 14.44
N ARG A 445 -0.43 17.09 15.69
CA ARG A 445 -1.52 18.01 16.06
C ARG A 445 -2.91 17.51 15.63
N LEU A 446 -3.09 16.19 15.52
CA LEU A 446 -4.37 15.55 15.21
C LEU A 446 -5.09 15.03 16.46
N ASP A 447 -4.66 15.44 17.64
CA ASP A 447 -5.18 15.02 18.96
C ASP A 447 -6.67 15.31 19.16
N ALA A 448 -7.27 16.25 18.44
CA ALA A 448 -8.71 16.48 18.42
C ALA A 448 -9.52 15.20 18.05
N LEU A 449 -8.92 14.25 17.32
CA LEU A 449 -9.53 12.95 17.02
C LEU A 449 -9.96 12.19 18.28
N TYR A 450 -9.23 12.34 19.38
CA TYR A 450 -9.53 11.68 20.64
C TYR A 450 -10.84 12.15 21.32
N GLU A 451 -11.38 13.30 20.89
CA GLU A 451 -12.71 13.75 21.31
C GLU A 451 -13.86 12.98 20.62
N ALA A 452 -13.60 12.37 19.44
CA ALA A 452 -14.57 11.51 18.76
C ALA A 452 -14.47 10.07 19.24
N THR A 453 -13.24 9.58 19.38
CA THR A 453 -12.90 8.21 19.76
C THR A 453 -11.42 8.21 20.17
N LYS A 454 -11.03 7.20 20.91
CA LYS A 454 -9.66 7.07 21.39
C LYS A 454 -8.80 6.22 20.47
N LYS A 455 -7.54 6.01 20.83
CA LYS A 455 -6.64 5.03 20.23
C LYS A 455 -7.17 3.62 20.49
N PHE A 456 -7.13 2.77 19.49
CA PHE A 456 -7.56 1.38 19.62
C PHE A 456 -6.61 0.60 20.54
N TRP A 457 -7.14 -0.06 21.58
CA TRP A 457 -6.35 -0.86 22.49
C TRP A 457 -7.17 -1.97 23.14
N ILE A 458 -6.80 -3.23 22.94
CA ILE A 458 -7.38 -4.41 23.59
C ILE A 458 -6.33 -5.31 24.24
N ALA A 459 -5.06 -4.88 24.24
CA ALA A 459 -4.00 -5.54 24.98
C ALA A 459 -4.15 -5.27 26.48
N GLU A 460 -3.21 -5.73 27.29
CA GLU A 460 -3.21 -5.48 28.72
C GLU A 460 -3.17 -3.97 29.01
N TYR A 461 -3.86 -3.54 30.06
CA TYR A 461 -4.02 -2.14 30.44
C TYR A 461 -3.55 -1.97 31.89
N PHE A 462 -2.59 -1.10 32.10
CA PHE A 462 -2.05 -0.80 33.41
C PHE A 462 -2.70 0.47 34.00
N PRO A 463 -2.70 0.66 35.33
CA PRO A 463 -3.27 1.86 35.99
C PRO A 463 -2.67 3.17 35.46
N GLU A 464 -1.39 3.18 35.10
CA GLU A 464 -0.67 4.32 34.54
C GLU A 464 -1.20 4.74 33.17
N ASP A 465 -1.71 3.80 32.40
CA ASP A 465 -2.27 4.06 31.06
C ASP A 465 -3.57 4.87 31.11
N SER A 466 -4.19 4.99 32.30
CA SER A 466 -5.38 5.82 32.51
C SER A 466 -5.08 7.32 32.59
N ASP A 467 -3.81 7.70 32.83
CA ASP A 467 -3.39 9.09 32.93
C ASP A 467 -3.02 9.64 31.55
N GLY A 468 -4.04 10.05 30.77
CA GLY A 468 -3.87 10.66 29.45
C GLY A 468 -3.49 9.67 28.31
N GLY A 469 -3.57 8.35 28.52
CA GLY A 469 -3.23 7.36 27.49
C GLY A 469 -4.17 7.35 26.29
N GLU A 470 -5.37 7.89 26.44
CA GLU A 470 -6.40 7.98 25.38
C GLU A 470 -6.66 6.65 24.68
N LEU A 471 -6.75 5.55 25.44
CA LEU A 471 -6.91 4.18 24.98
C LEU A 471 -8.36 3.71 25.14
N ALA A 472 -8.87 2.97 24.15
CA ALA A 472 -10.18 2.32 24.21
C ALA A 472 -10.24 1.09 23.30
N SER A 473 -10.97 0.08 23.72
CA SER A 473 -11.15 -1.17 22.95
C SER A 473 -11.98 -0.99 21.67
N ASP A 474 -12.67 0.11 21.55
CA ASP A 474 -13.46 0.50 20.39
C ASP A 474 -12.91 1.75 19.69
N GLY A 475 -11.69 2.17 20.02
CA GLY A 475 -10.99 3.27 19.37
C GLY A 475 -10.90 3.09 17.85
N ARG A 476 -10.81 4.22 17.15
CA ARG A 476 -10.71 4.24 15.67
C ARG A 476 -9.43 4.91 15.18
N VAL A 477 -8.60 5.36 16.10
CA VAL A 477 -7.24 5.78 15.82
C VAL A 477 -6.34 4.57 16.02
N MET A 478 -5.76 4.10 14.93
CA MET A 478 -4.93 2.89 14.88
C MET A 478 -3.48 3.31 14.94
N GLU A 479 -2.79 2.97 16.02
CA GLU A 479 -1.39 3.36 16.20
C GLU A 479 -0.51 2.16 16.52
N MET A 480 0.56 2.03 15.76
CA MET A 480 1.65 1.08 15.98
C MET A 480 2.91 1.68 15.34
N LEU A 481 4.03 1.67 16.07
CA LEU A 481 5.31 2.19 15.55
C LEU A 481 5.86 1.28 14.44
N SER A 482 5.11 1.21 13.35
CA SER A 482 5.39 0.45 12.14
C SER A 482 4.54 1.03 10.99
N GLU A 483 5.10 1.91 10.24
CA GLU A 483 4.47 2.56 9.08
C GLU A 483 3.97 1.53 8.08
N HIS A 484 4.75 0.47 7.79
CA HIS A 484 4.35 -0.63 6.91
C HIS A 484 3.03 -1.28 7.36
N THR A 485 2.91 -1.61 8.66
CA THR A 485 1.73 -2.28 9.19
C THR A 485 0.52 -1.37 9.15
N MET A 486 0.71 -0.08 9.46
CA MET A 486 -0.36 0.91 9.45
C MET A 486 -0.88 1.19 8.03
N GLU A 487 0.01 1.35 7.06
CA GLU A 487 -0.40 1.51 5.66
C GLU A 487 -1.07 0.24 5.14
N GLY A 488 -0.50 -0.95 5.38
CA GLY A 488 -1.09 -2.21 4.96
C GLY A 488 -2.49 -2.46 5.56
N MET A 489 -2.73 -2.08 6.81
CA MET A 489 -4.06 -2.11 7.42
C MET A 489 -5.00 -1.12 6.71
N LEU A 490 -4.56 0.09 6.43
CA LEU A 490 -5.36 1.07 5.70
C LEU A 490 -5.70 0.56 4.29
N GLU A 491 -4.75 0.02 3.54
CA GLU A 491 -4.99 -0.52 2.20
C GLU A 491 -6.05 -1.63 2.23
N GLY A 492 -5.91 -2.63 3.11
CA GLY A 492 -6.91 -3.70 3.25
C GLY A 492 -8.30 -3.17 3.61
N TYR A 493 -8.36 -2.10 4.42
CA TYR A 493 -9.61 -1.44 4.81
C TYR A 493 -10.28 -0.71 3.64
N LEU A 494 -9.49 0.02 2.81
CA LEU A 494 -9.97 0.68 1.60
C LEU A 494 -10.46 -0.34 0.56
N LEU A 495 -9.67 -1.39 0.33
CA LEU A 495 -9.95 -2.42 -0.67
C LEU A 495 -11.22 -3.24 -0.36
N THR A 496 -11.73 -3.17 0.87
CA THR A 496 -13.01 -3.75 1.31
C THR A 496 -14.14 -2.73 1.47
N GLY A 497 -13.98 -1.53 0.90
CA GLY A 497 -15.05 -0.54 0.77
C GLY A 497 -15.21 0.40 1.97
N ARG A 498 -14.15 0.68 2.70
CA ARG A 498 -14.09 1.60 3.82
C ARG A 498 -13.25 2.83 3.47
N HIS A 499 -13.10 3.77 4.41
CA HIS A 499 -12.36 5.02 4.23
C HIS A 499 -11.35 5.20 5.37
N GLY A 500 -10.25 5.88 5.06
CA GLY A 500 -9.25 6.14 6.08
C GLY A 500 -8.25 7.23 5.69
N PHE A 501 -7.35 7.50 6.63
CA PHE A 501 -6.35 8.53 6.53
C PHE A 501 -5.11 8.10 7.32
N LEU A 502 -3.93 8.28 6.75
CA LEU A 502 -2.65 7.97 7.42
C LEU A 502 -1.80 9.23 7.52
N SER A 503 -1.21 9.47 8.69
CA SER A 503 -0.21 10.52 8.88
C SER A 503 1.13 9.94 9.30
N THR A 504 2.22 10.46 8.76
CA THR A 504 3.59 10.09 9.13
C THR A 504 4.55 11.26 8.96
N TYR A 505 5.70 11.22 9.63
CA TYR A 505 6.79 12.18 9.44
C TYR A 505 7.43 12.03 8.07
N GLU A 506 7.82 13.16 7.50
CA GLU A 506 8.36 13.21 6.14
C GLU A 506 9.58 12.30 5.93
N ALA A 507 10.55 12.35 6.84
CA ALA A 507 11.76 11.54 6.74
C ALA A 507 11.50 10.03 6.81
N PHE A 508 10.39 9.60 7.45
CA PHE A 508 10.03 8.19 7.62
C PHE A 508 9.03 7.70 6.57
N ALA A 509 8.54 8.58 5.70
CA ALA A 509 7.69 8.18 4.57
C ALA A 509 8.39 7.17 3.63
N HIS A 510 9.72 7.14 3.60
CA HIS A 510 10.48 6.10 2.88
C HIS A 510 10.20 4.67 3.36
N VAL A 511 9.79 4.49 4.62
CA VAL A 511 9.44 3.18 5.16
C VAL A 511 8.25 2.58 4.42
N ILE A 512 7.31 3.40 3.96
CA ILE A 512 6.11 2.95 3.22
C ILE A 512 6.29 2.87 1.70
N ASP A 513 7.47 3.17 1.16
CA ASP A 513 7.72 3.25 -0.28
C ASP A 513 7.31 1.97 -1.04
N SER A 514 7.64 0.80 -0.53
CA SER A 514 7.30 -0.44 -1.21
C SER A 514 5.79 -0.76 -1.18
N MET A 515 5.10 -0.46 -0.08
CA MET A 515 3.64 -0.58 0.04
C MET A 515 2.93 0.38 -0.91
N PHE A 516 3.26 1.65 -0.82
CA PHE A 516 2.78 2.68 -1.74
C PHE A 516 2.95 2.26 -3.21
N ASN A 517 4.12 1.73 -3.56
CA ASN A 517 4.44 1.27 -4.90
C ASN A 517 3.54 0.10 -5.36
N GLN A 518 3.32 -0.88 -4.48
CA GLN A 518 2.42 -2.00 -4.74
C GLN A 518 0.97 -1.52 -4.94
N HIS A 519 0.47 -0.65 -4.05
CA HIS A 519 -0.90 -0.11 -4.16
C HIS A 519 -1.10 0.71 -5.43
N ALA A 520 -0.13 1.53 -5.82
CA ALA A 520 -0.18 2.29 -7.07
C ALA A 520 -0.28 1.38 -8.31
N LYS A 521 0.48 0.28 -8.34
CA LYS A 521 0.38 -0.73 -9.42
C LYS A 521 -0.97 -1.43 -9.40
N TRP A 522 -1.46 -1.80 -8.22
CA TRP A 522 -2.78 -2.40 -8.04
C TRP A 522 -3.89 -1.52 -8.61
N LEU A 523 -3.98 -0.26 -8.18
CA LEU A 523 -4.97 0.70 -8.68
C LEU A 523 -4.84 0.95 -10.18
N THR A 524 -3.62 1.02 -10.71
CA THR A 524 -3.37 1.20 -12.14
C THR A 524 -4.04 0.12 -12.98
N ILE A 525 -3.95 -1.15 -12.54
CA ILE A 525 -4.58 -2.26 -13.25
C ILE A 525 -6.09 -2.26 -12.98
N CYS A 526 -6.54 -2.03 -11.74
CA CYS A 526 -7.97 -1.91 -11.42
C CYS A 526 -8.70 -0.92 -12.33
N ASN A 527 -8.09 0.23 -12.63
CA ASN A 527 -8.65 1.24 -13.52
C ASN A 527 -8.81 0.77 -14.98
N GLN A 528 -8.17 -0.33 -15.38
CA GLN A 528 -8.29 -0.93 -16.72
C GLN A 528 -9.32 -2.07 -16.75
N LEU A 529 -9.84 -2.50 -15.60
CA LEU A 529 -10.74 -3.64 -15.46
C LEU A 529 -12.18 -3.16 -15.22
N PRO A 530 -13.08 -3.30 -16.21
CA PRO A 530 -14.45 -2.76 -16.10
C PRO A 530 -15.27 -3.37 -14.97
N TRP A 531 -14.91 -4.55 -14.49
CA TRP A 531 -15.61 -5.24 -13.43
C TRP A 531 -15.13 -4.86 -12.00
N ARG A 532 -13.92 -4.32 -11.89
CA ARG A 532 -13.41 -3.78 -10.62
C ARG A 532 -14.11 -2.46 -10.30
N GLN A 533 -14.72 -2.37 -9.13
CA GLN A 533 -15.40 -1.16 -8.68
C GLN A 533 -14.43 -0.25 -7.92
N ASN A 534 -14.60 1.06 -8.10
CA ASN A 534 -13.75 2.05 -7.48
C ASN A 534 -13.83 1.99 -5.95
N VAL A 535 -12.69 2.06 -5.30
CA VAL A 535 -12.53 2.16 -3.84
C VAL A 535 -12.17 3.59 -3.42
N ALA A 536 -12.27 3.89 -2.13
CA ALA A 536 -11.81 5.16 -1.60
C ALA A 536 -10.29 5.32 -1.81
N SER A 537 -9.84 6.53 -2.01
CA SER A 537 -8.41 6.82 -2.19
C SER A 537 -7.61 6.60 -0.93
N LEU A 538 -6.34 6.21 -1.09
CA LEU A 538 -5.34 6.22 -0.04
C LEU A 538 -4.88 7.66 0.19
N ASN A 539 -5.13 8.19 1.40
CA ASN A 539 -4.78 9.57 1.76
C ASN A 539 -3.63 9.56 2.77
N LEU A 540 -2.49 10.08 2.35
CA LEU A 540 -1.26 10.20 3.13
C LEU A 540 -1.00 11.66 3.48
N LEU A 541 -0.93 11.98 4.78
CA LEU A 541 -0.47 13.27 5.28
C LEU A 541 0.99 13.14 5.71
N ILE A 542 1.85 13.80 4.99
CA ILE A 542 3.27 13.90 5.28
C ILE A 542 3.50 15.18 6.06
N THR A 543 3.93 15.03 7.30
CA THR A 543 4.12 16.16 8.23
C THR A 543 5.51 16.12 8.86
N SER A 544 5.78 17.00 9.82
CA SER A 544 7.14 17.15 10.38
C SER A 544 8.18 17.34 9.28
N THR A 545 7.89 18.32 8.44
CA THR A 545 8.63 18.57 7.20
C THR A 545 10.09 18.95 7.46
N VAL A 546 10.93 18.68 6.50
CA VAL A 546 12.40 18.92 6.55
C VAL A 546 12.74 20.31 7.10
N TRP A 547 11.98 21.34 6.75
CA TRP A 547 12.26 22.73 7.10
C TRP A 547 11.99 23.09 8.58
N ARG A 548 11.29 22.23 9.29
CA ARG A 548 10.93 22.41 10.70
C ARG A 548 11.47 21.26 11.58
N GLN A 549 12.41 20.47 11.04
CA GLN A 549 13.16 19.44 11.77
C GLN A 549 14.62 19.89 12.07
N ASP A 550 14.81 21.19 12.16
CA ASP A 550 16.06 21.86 12.50
C ASP A 550 16.65 21.41 13.85
N HIS A 551 15.78 21.15 14.84
CA HIS A 551 16.15 20.75 16.20
C HIS A 551 16.32 19.23 16.37
N ASN A 552 15.69 18.40 15.53
CA ASN A 552 15.87 16.94 15.56
C ASN A 552 17.11 16.48 14.77
N GLY A 553 17.64 17.33 13.92
CA GLY A 553 18.84 17.09 13.17
C GLY A 553 18.65 16.26 11.90
N PHE A 554 19.77 15.90 11.29
CA PHE A 554 19.85 15.39 9.93
C PHE A 554 19.02 14.12 9.67
N THR A 555 18.87 13.24 10.67
CA THR A 555 18.11 11.98 10.53
C THR A 555 16.62 12.19 10.31
N HIS A 556 16.07 13.37 10.60
CA HIS A 556 14.67 13.74 10.40
C HIS A 556 14.46 14.67 9.20
N GLN A 557 15.46 14.82 8.36
CA GLN A 557 15.47 15.79 7.26
C GLN A 557 15.58 15.07 5.92
N ASP A 558 14.49 14.54 5.39
CA ASP A 558 14.46 13.88 4.08
C ASP A 558 13.09 14.00 3.38
N PRO A 559 12.97 14.85 2.33
CA PRO A 559 11.74 14.96 1.53
C PRO A 559 11.71 14.01 0.32
N GLY A 560 12.60 13.03 0.23
CA GLY A 560 12.83 12.22 -0.97
C GLY A 560 11.69 11.30 -1.37
N PHE A 561 10.74 11.02 -0.49
CA PHE A 561 9.56 10.20 -0.83
C PHE A 561 8.78 10.78 -2.03
N LEU A 562 8.74 12.11 -2.19
CA LEU A 562 8.08 12.76 -3.32
C LEU A 562 8.68 12.36 -4.67
N ASP A 563 10.01 12.13 -4.73
CA ASP A 563 10.71 11.67 -5.95
C ASP A 563 10.28 10.26 -6.37
N VAL A 564 9.86 9.43 -5.42
CA VAL A 564 9.27 8.10 -5.68
C VAL A 564 7.86 8.24 -6.23
N VAL A 565 7.03 9.08 -5.62
CA VAL A 565 5.62 9.28 -5.99
C VAL A 565 5.48 9.76 -7.43
N VAL A 566 6.29 10.71 -7.88
CA VAL A 566 6.24 11.24 -9.26
C VAL A 566 6.62 10.21 -10.34
N ASN A 567 7.20 9.06 -9.94
CA ASN A 567 7.53 7.98 -10.88
C ASN A 567 6.34 7.05 -11.18
N LYS A 568 5.24 7.19 -10.46
CA LYS A 568 4.06 6.35 -10.66
C LYS A 568 3.18 6.88 -11.80
N ARG A 569 2.21 6.06 -12.19
CA ARG A 569 1.29 6.47 -13.24
C ARG A 569 0.46 7.68 -12.82
N ALA A 570 0.35 8.62 -13.74
CA ALA A 570 -0.36 9.87 -13.56
C ALA A 570 -1.85 9.69 -13.19
N GLU A 571 -2.45 8.58 -13.61
CA GLU A 571 -3.87 8.31 -13.37
C GLU A 571 -4.18 7.95 -11.92
N VAL A 572 -3.17 7.58 -11.11
CA VAL A 572 -3.40 7.07 -9.75
C VAL A 572 -2.70 7.85 -8.65
N THR A 573 -1.81 8.79 -8.96
CA THR A 573 -1.06 9.54 -7.92
C THR A 573 -1.29 11.04 -7.99
N ARG A 574 -1.30 11.68 -6.81
CA ARG A 574 -1.42 13.12 -6.62
C ARG A 574 -0.47 13.59 -5.53
N ILE A 575 0.10 14.80 -5.69
CA ILE A 575 0.93 15.45 -4.69
C ILE A 575 0.44 16.88 -4.50
N TYR A 576 0.07 17.21 -3.26
CA TYR A 576 -0.40 18.52 -2.87
C TYR A 576 0.49 19.13 -1.80
N LEU A 577 0.86 20.40 -1.97
CA LEU A 577 1.66 21.18 -1.03
C LEU A 577 0.89 22.46 -0.62
N PRO A 578 -0.18 22.34 0.17
CA PRO A 578 -0.96 23.49 0.61
C PRO A 578 -0.13 24.36 1.57
N PRO A 579 -0.05 25.69 1.34
CA PRO A 579 0.82 26.57 2.11
C PRO A 579 0.22 27.04 3.45
N ASP A 580 -1.11 26.88 3.66
CA ASP A 580 -1.83 27.35 4.83
C ASP A 580 -3.03 26.46 5.21
N VAL A 581 -3.69 26.79 6.31
CA VAL A 581 -4.84 26.02 6.85
C VAL A 581 -5.97 25.89 5.85
N ASN A 582 -6.39 27.00 5.23
CA ASN A 582 -7.58 27.02 4.38
C ASN A 582 -7.38 26.19 3.11
N SER A 583 -6.20 26.25 2.53
CA SER A 583 -5.81 25.40 1.39
C SER A 583 -5.67 23.92 1.81
N LEU A 584 -5.12 23.64 3.00
CA LEU A 584 -5.02 22.27 3.50
C LEU A 584 -6.40 21.62 3.70
N LEU A 585 -7.36 22.34 4.28
CA LEU A 585 -8.73 21.87 4.45
C LEU A 585 -9.43 21.62 3.11
N SER A 586 -9.27 22.52 2.13
CA SER A 586 -9.82 22.34 0.78
C SER A 586 -9.22 21.11 0.09
N VAL A 587 -7.91 20.91 0.16
CA VAL A 587 -7.24 19.73 -0.39
C VAL A 587 -7.69 18.46 0.32
N ALA A 588 -7.79 18.45 1.65
CA ALA A 588 -8.18 17.27 2.41
C ALA A 588 -9.62 16.82 2.10
N ASP A 589 -10.57 17.76 1.99
CA ASP A 589 -11.94 17.45 1.56
C ASP A 589 -11.99 16.84 0.15
N HIS A 590 -11.25 17.44 -0.79
CA HIS A 590 -11.12 16.91 -2.15
C HIS A 590 -10.53 15.49 -2.16
N CYS A 591 -9.45 15.23 -1.41
CA CYS A 591 -8.81 13.94 -1.34
C CYS A 591 -9.72 12.87 -0.72
N LEU A 592 -10.47 13.20 0.35
CA LEU A 592 -11.43 12.30 0.98
C LEU A 592 -12.62 11.94 0.09
N ARG A 593 -12.97 12.77 -0.90
CA ARG A 593 -14.02 12.48 -1.90
C ARG A 593 -13.51 11.68 -3.08
N SER A 594 -12.21 11.65 -3.30
CA SER A 594 -11.60 11.00 -4.47
C SER A 594 -11.62 9.47 -4.36
N GLU A 595 -11.56 8.80 -5.51
CA GLU A 595 -11.59 7.34 -5.62
C GLU A 595 -10.47 6.86 -6.52
N ASN A 596 -9.90 5.70 -6.19
CA ASN A 596 -8.80 5.05 -6.93
C ASN A 596 -7.54 5.91 -7.09
N TYR A 597 -7.28 6.81 -6.13
CA TYR A 597 -6.04 7.59 -6.11
C TYR A 597 -5.20 7.28 -4.87
N ILE A 598 -3.94 7.65 -4.93
CA ILE A 598 -3.08 7.86 -3.78
C ILE A 598 -2.79 9.35 -3.74
N ASN A 599 -3.27 10.00 -2.70
CA ASN A 599 -3.09 11.42 -2.46
C ASN A 599 -2.00 11.61 -1.42
N VAL A 600 -0.92 12.29 -1.79
CA VAL A 600 0.16 12.68 -0.88
C VAL A 600 0.00 14.16 -0.59
N ILE A 601 -0.27 14.50 0.66
CA ILE A 601 -0.45 15.87 1.15
C ILE A 601 0.73 16.21 2.05
N VAL A 602 1.50 17.22 1.69
CA VAL A 602 2.65 17.70 2.47
C VAL A 602 2.30 18.99 3.17
N SER A 603 2.29 18.99 4.50
CA SER A 603 2.03 20.18 5.30
C SER A 603 2.67 20.04 6.68
N ASP A 604 3.42 21.04 7.12
CA ASP A 604 4.03 21.01 8.44
C ASP A 604 3.01 21.20 9.57
N LYS A 605 3.35 20.65 10.73
CA LYS A 605 2.54 20.74 11.95
C LYS A 605 2.78 21.99 12.79
N GLN A 606 3.87 22.71 12.55
CA GLN A 606 4.21 23.94 13.27
C GLN A 606 3.40 25.13 12.72
N ALA A 607 3.43 26.23 13.45
CA ALA A 607 2.72 27.43 13.05
C ALA A 607 3.35 28.06 11.80
N HIS A 608 2.48 28.41 10.85
CA HIS A 608 2.81 29.13 9.61
C HIS A 608 1.88 30.32 9.38
N LEU A 609 2.35 31.29 8.62
CA LEU A 609 1.53 32.43 8.21
C LEU A 609 0.37 31.98 7.34
N GLN A 610 -0.79 32.63 7.50
CA GLN A 610 -2.00 32.35 6.74
C GLN A 610 -2.17 33.41 5.64
N TYR A 611 -2.50 32.97 4.42
CA TYR A 611 -2.40 33.80 3.22
C TYR A 611 -3.72 33.98 2.47
N MET A 612 -4.56 32.93 2.42
CA MET A 612 -5.78 32.91 1.61
C MET A 612 -7.02 32.81 2.50
N SER A 613 -8.02 33.64 2.26
CA SER A 613 -9.37 33.41 2.79
C SER A 613 -9.86 32.03 2.31
N MET A 614 -10.89 31.49 2.94
CA MET A 614 -11.42 30.17 2.54
C MET A 614 -11.89 30.16 1.07
N GLU A 615 -12.51 31.24 0.59
CA GLU A 615 -12.98 31.35 -0.79
C GLU A 615 -11.83 31.40 -1.80
N GLU A 616 -10.78 32.16 -1.47
CA GLU A 616 -9.56 32.23 -2.28
C GLU A 616 -8.85 30.87 -2.31
N ALA A 617 -8.74 30.20 -1.17
CA ALA A 617 -8.13 28.88 -1.05
C ALA A 617 -8.85 27.81 -1.89
N ILE A 618 -10.19 27.78 -1.86
CA ILE A 618 -10.99 26.88 -2.69
C ILE A 618 -10.68 27.14 -4.16
N THR A 619 -10.77 28.41 -4.60
CA THR A 619 -10.51 28.77 -6.00
C THR A 619 -9.08 28.44 -6.43
N HIS A 620 -8.09 28.63 -5.55
CA HIS A 620 -6.69 28.34 -5.81
C HIS A 620 -6.42 26.82 -5.89
N CYS A 621 -6.99 26.06 -4.95
CA CYS A 621 -6.84 24.59 -4.93
C CYS A 621 -7.55 23.92 -6.12
N GLU A 622 -8.72 24.39 -6.55
CA GLU A 622 -9.39 23.89 -7.76
C GLU A 622 -8.53 24.07 -9.01
N LYS A 623 -7.83 25.21 -9.12
CA LYS A 623 -6.86 25.45 -10.20
C LYS A 623 -5.57 24.66 -10.00
N GLY A 624 -5.21 24.35 -8.76
CA GLY A 624 -4.00 23.65 -8.34
C GLY A 624 -2.74 24.51 -8.33
N LEU A 625 -2.74 25.67 -8.99
CA LEU A 625 -1.72 26.71 -8.93
C LEU A 625 -2.29 28.03 -9.45
N GLY A 626 -1.60 29.13 -9.14
CA GLY A 626 -2.05 30.43 -9.66
C GLY A 626 -1.16 31.60 -9.25
N ILE A 627 -1.43 32.74 -9.90
CA ILE A 627 -0.79 34.02 -9.58
C ILE A 627 -1.42 34.59 -8.30
N TRP A 628 -0.59 34.91 -7.32
CA TRP A 628 -1.05 35.64 -6.14
C TRP A 628 -0.96 37.15 -6.40
N GLY A 629 -2.14 37.77 -6.59
CA GLY A 629 -2.27 39.20 -6.86
C GLY A 629 -1.60 40.10 -5.82
N PRO A 630 -1.82 39.91 -4.50
CA PRO A 630 -1.20 40.75 -3.47
C PRO A 630 0.32 40.68 -3.45
N ALA A 631 0.91 39.57 -3.86
CA ALA A 631 2.36 39.37 -3.92
C ALA A 631 2.96 39.83 -5.26
N SER A 632 2.16 39.91 -6.32
CA SER A 632 2.57 40.35 -7.64
C SER A 632 2.45 41.87 -7.78
N ASN A 633 3.30 42.49 -8.61
CA ASN A 633 3.23 43.89 -8.95
C ASN A 633 3.35 44.16 -10.47
N ASP A 634 3.20 43.10 -11.30
CA ASP A 634 3.21 43.17 -12.74
C ASP A 634 1.90 43.73 -13.35
N GLN A 635 0.85 43.82 -12.54
CA GLN A 635 -0.50 44.31 -12.93
C GLN A 635 -1.06 43.60 -14.18
N GLY A 636 -0.76 42.30 -14.32
CA GLY A 636 -1.15 41.51 -15.48
C GLY A 636 -0.36 41.79 -16.77
N GLN A 637 0.69 42.60 -16.68
CA GLN A 637 1.63 42.84 -17.77
C GLN A 637 2.74 41.78 -17.80
N ASP A 638 3.62 41.86 -18.79
CA ASP A 638 4.78 41.01 -18.89
C ASP A 638 5.77 41.31 -17.73
N PRO A 639 6.07 40.36 -16.82
CA PRO A 639 6.95 40.61 -15.71
C PRO A 639 8.44 40.63 -16.12
N ASP A 640 9.30 41.17 -15.27
CA ASP A 640 10.74 41.03 -15.41
C ASP A 640 11.25 39.69 -14.91
N VAL A 641 10.57 39.13 -13.95
CA VAL A 641 10.87 37.82 -13.31
C VAL A 641 9.61 37.18 -12.76
N VAL A 642 9.59 35.84 -12.80
CA VAL A 642 8.59 35.03 -12.08
C VAL A 642 9.23 34.47 -10.81
N MET A 643 8.66 34.81 -9.66
CA MET A 643 8.94 34.16 -8.38
C MET A 643 7.91 33.07 -8.16
N ALA A 644 8.35 31.82 -8.11
CA ALA A 644 7.44 30.67 -7.91
C ALA A 644 7.78 29.89 -6.64
N CYS A 645 6.81 29.21 -6.08
CA CYS A 645 7.03 28.40 -4.87
C CYS A 645 6.03 27.25 -4.74
N ALA A 646 6.44 26.21 -3.99
CA ALA A 646 5.58 25.11 -3.58
C ALA A 646 6.01 24.61 -2.19
N GLY A 647 5.06 24.50 -1.25
CA GLY A 647 5.26 24.15 0.16
C GLY A 647 5.12 25.37 1.09
N ASP A 648 4.90 25.12 2.37
CA ASP A 648 4.65 26.14 3.39
C ASP A 648 5.86 27.05 3.66
N THR A 649 6.98 26.53 4.15
CA THR A 649 8.21 27.30 4.38
C THR A 649 8.78 27.94 3.09
N PRO A 650 8.88 27.21 1.95
CA PRO A 650 9.29 27.84 0.68
C PRO A 650 8.41 29.01 0.25
N THR A 651 7.09 28.96 0.51
CA THR A 651 6.17 30.06 0.21
C THR A 651 6.47 31.28 1.06
N GLN A 652 6.69 31.10 2.37
CA GLN A 652 7.07 32.22 3.25
C GLN A 652 8.37 32.91 2.82
N GLU A 653 9.38 32.12 2.51
CA GLU A 653 10.69 32.66 2.09
C GLU A 653 10.63 33.34 0.71
N ALA A 654 9.85 32.81 -0.23
CA ALA A 654 9.63 33.45 -1.53
C ALA A 654 8.87 34.78 -1.40
N LEU A 655 7.87 34.86 -0.52
CA LEU A 655 7.18 36.12 -0.19
C LEU A 655 8.13 37.13 0.43
N ALA A 656 8.94 36.70 1.40
CA ALA A 656 9.93 37.59 2.03
C ALA A 656 10.97 38.09 1.03
N ALA A 657 11.45 37.24 0.12
CA ALA A 657 12.35 37.65 -0.97
C ALA A 657 11.69 38.69 -1.90
N THR A 658 10.41 38.48 -2.23
CA THR A 658 9.64 39.43 -3.06
C THR A 658 9.51 40.77 -2.36
N ALA A 659 9.26 40.77 -1.04
CA ALA A 659 9.20 42.02 -0.26
C ALA A 659 10.58 42.76 -0.25
N LEU A 660 11.67 42.05 -0.06
CA LEU A 660 13.04 42.63 -0.13
C LEU A 660 13.31 43.24 -1.50
N LEU A 661 12.94 42.53 -2.57
CA LEU A 661 13.15 43.02 -3.94
C LEU A 661 12.29 44.25 -4.25
N ARG A 662 11.03 44.28 -3.82
CA ARG A 662 10.13 45.45 -4.02
C ARG A 662 10.64 46.69 -3.28
N ASN A 663 11.23 46.51 -2.11
CA ASN A 663 11.83 47.60 -1.34
C ASN A 663 13.13 48.13 -1.98
N GLU A 664 14.02 47.27 -2.49
CA GLU A 664 15.30 47.68 -3.10
C GLU A 664 15.13 48.14 -4.56
N PHE A 665 14.16 47.61 -5.29
CA PHE A 665 13.90 47.86 -6.71
C PHE A 665 12.41 48.07 -6.97
N PRO A 666 11.81 49.21 -6.61
CA PRO A 666 10.37 49.46 -6.75
C PRO A 666 9.84 49.36 -8.18
N ASP A 667 10.70 49.54 -9.18
CA ASP A 667 10.42 49.45 -10.61
C ASP A 667 10.41 48.01 -11.17
N LEU A 668 10.95 47.06 -10.42
CA LEU A 668 11.00 45.65 -10.83
C LEU A 668 9.57 45.02 -10.82
N LYS A 669 9.16 44.48 -11.97
CA LYS A 669 7.90 43.76 -12.11
C LYS A 669 8.06 42.30 -11.78
N ILE A 670 7.47 41.89 -10.69
CA ILE A 670 7.51 40.51 -10.19
C ILE A 670 6.10 39.89 -10.33
N ARG A 671 6.03 38.72 -10.97
CA ARG A 671 4.86 37.83 -10.91
C ARG A 671 5.13 36.76 -9.87
N PHE A 672 4.23 36.62 -8.91
CA PHE A 672 4.32 35.59 -7.88
C PHE A 672 3.37 34.44 -8.18
N VAL A 673 3.87 33.20 -8.25
CA VAL A 673 3.08 31.99 -8.56
C VAL A 673 3.25 31.00 -7.42
N ASN A 674 2.14 30.57 -6.80
CA ASN A 674 2.14 29.49 -5.84
C ASN A 674 1.56 28.21 -6.46
N VAL A 675 2.17 27.07 -6.16
CA VAL A 675 1.82 25.75 -6.66
C VAL A 675 1.37 24.87 -5.50
N VAL A 676 0.11 24.42 -5.53
CA VAL A 676 -0.48 23.46 -4.58
C VAL A 676 -0.48 22.06 -5.16
N ASP A 677 -1.00 21.86 -6.37
CA ASP A 677 -0.96 20.58 -7.09
C ASP A 677 0.31 20.53 -7.95
N LEU A 678 1.26 19.71 -7.51
CA LEU A 678 2.58 19.66 -8.13
C LEU A 678 2.53 19.17 -9.58
N PHE A 679 1.57 18.29 -9.91
CA PHE A 679 1.42 17.76 -11.27
C PHE A 679 0.87 18.78 -12.29
N LYS A 680 0.40 19.94 -11.87
CA LYS A 680 0.11 21.06 -12.77
C LYS A 680 1.32 21.53 -13.57
N LEU A 681 2.52 21.28 -13.05
CA LEU A 681 3.77 21.62 -13.73
C LEU A 681 4.05 20.72 -14.95
N GLN A 682 3.52 19.48 -14.96
CA GLN A 682 3.60 18.61 -16.13
C GLN A 682 2.68 19.05 -17.28
N SER A 683 3.00 18.58 -18.49
CA SER A 683 2.14 18.76 -19.66
C SER A 683 0.83 17.97 -19.51
N ASP A 684 -0.27 18.52 -20.02
CA ASP A 684 -1.56 17.83 -20.17
C ASP A 684 -1.48 16.55 -21.01
N ARG A 685 -0.40 16.37 -21.78
CA ARG A 685 -0.09 15.15 -22.53
C ARG A 685 0.50 14.04 -21.67
N GLU A 686 1.09 14.40 -20.52
CA GLU A 686 1.79 13.48 -19.62
C GLU A 686 0.99 13.17 -18.35
N HIS A 687 0.18 14.14 -17.90
CA HIS A 687 -0.58 14.00 -16.67
C HIS A 687 -1.99 14.64 -16.83
N PRO A 688 -3.08 13.98 -16.39
CA PRO A 688 -4.45 14.50 -16.51
C PRO A 688 -4.67 15.84 -15.78
N HIS A 689 -3.87 16.16 -14.75
CA HIS A 689 -3.88 17.45 -14.07
C HIS A 689 -2.93 18.47 -14.71
N GLY A 690 -2.08 18.07 -15.65
CA GLY A 690 -1.08 18.91 -16.29
C GLY A 690 -1.73 20.11 -17.00
N LEU A 691 -1.00 21.22 -17.05
CA LEU A 691 -1.43 22.38 -17.82
C LEU A 691 -1.10 22.21 -19.31
N SER A 692 -1.92 22.81 -20.18
CA SER A 692 -1.53 23.02 -21.56
C SER A 692 -0.28 23.91 -21.64
N ASP A 693 0.51 23.80 -22.70
CA ASP A 693 1.69 24.68 -22.87
C ASP A 693 1.30 26.17 -22.85
N ARG A 694 0.16 26.50 -23.46
CA ARG A 694 -0.38 27.88 -23.47
C ARG A 694 -0.68 28.38 -22.07
N ASP A 695 -1.34 27.57 -21.23
CA ASP A 695 -1.73 27.99 -19.89
C ASP A 695 -0.48 28.08 -18.98
N PHE A 696 0.45 27.14 -19.13
CA PHE A 696 1.76 27.20 -18.45
C PHE A 696 2.53 28.47 -18.82
N ASP A 697 2.67 28.78 -20.13
CA ASP A 697 3.40 29.96 -20.62
C ASP A 697 2.71 31.27 -20.21
N SER A 698 1.38 31.29 -20.02
CA SER A 698 0.66 32.47 -19.51
C SER A 698 1.03 32.79 -18.05
N LEU A 699 1.38 31.78 -17.26
CA LEU A 699 1.79 31.93 -15.86
C LEU A 699 3.29 32.17 -15.70
N PHE A 700 4.11 31.32 -16.35
CA PHE A 700 5.56 31.25 -16.19
C PHE A 700 6.34 32.00 -17.27
N THR A 701 5.64 32.58 -18.25
CA THR A 701 6.23 33.26 -19.42
C THR A 701 7.02 32.33 -20.36
N VAL A 702 7.41 32.85 -21.51
CA VAL A 702 8.18 32.07 -22.51
C VAL A 702 9.69 32.35 -22.48
N ASP A 703 10.12 33.44 -21.81
CA ASP A 703 11.50 33.92 -21.91
C ASP A 703 12.06 34.59 -20.65
N LYS A 704 11.22 34.85 -19.62
CA LYS A 704 11.67 35.52 -18.40
C LYS A 704 12.33 34.55 -17.43
N PRO A 705 13.24 34.99 -16.58
CA PRO A 705 13.77 34.15 -15.50
C PRO A 705 12.66 33.71 -14.55
N ILE A 706 12.71 32.44 -14.15
CA ILE A 706 11.84 31.84 -13.13
C ILE A 706 12.73 31.41 -11.97
N VAL A 707 12.54 32.02 -10.80
CA VAL A 707 13.15 31.58 -9.55
C VAL A 707 12.10 30.79 -8.79
N PHE A 708 12.30 29.48 -8.65
CA PHE A 708 11.36 28.58 -8.05
C PHE A 708 11.89 28.06 -6.70
N ASN A 709 11.18 28.35 -5.62
CA ASN A 709 11.50 27.87 -4.28
C ASN A 709 10.66 26.63 -3.97
N PHE A 710 11.28 25.47 -3.82
CA PHE A 710 10.63 24.19 -3.72
C PHE A 710 10.90 23.48 -2.38
N HIS A 711 9.90 22.80 -1.88
CA HIS A 711 9.93 22.03 -0.64
C HIS A 711 10.98 20.92 -0.65
N GLY A 712 11.02 20.12 -1.71
CA GLY A 712 11.87 18.94 -1.84
C GLY A 712 13.15 19.18 -2.65
N TYR A 713 13.64 18.11 -3.27
CA TYR A 713 14.85 18.17 -4.11
C TYR A 713 14.59 18.94 -5.42
N PRO A 714 15.47 19.88 -5.81
CA PRO A 714 15.27 20.71 -7.01
C PRO A 714 15.04 19.93 -8.30
N TRP A 715 15.64 18.75 -8.43
CA TRP A 715 15.53 17.89 -9.61
C TRP A 715 14.11 17.52 -9.96
N LEU A 716 13.23 17.36 -8.96
CA LEU A 716 11.83 17.00 -9.16
C LEU A 716 11.09 18.06 -9.98
N ILE A 717 11.27 19.34 -9.67
CA ILE A 717 10.66 20.44 -10.44
C ILE A 717 11.21 20.50 -11.87
N HIS A 718 12.51 20.33 -12.05
CA HIS A 718 13.12 20.26 -13.38
C HIS A 718 12.56 19.10 -14.19
N ARG A 719 12.35 17.95 -13.58
CA ARG A 719 11.73 16.79 -14.23
C ARG A 719 10.29 17.08 -14.68
N LEU A 720 9.46 17.67 -13.82
CA LEU A 720 8.06 17.97 -14.12
C LEU A 720 7.92 19.02 -15.22
N ALA A 721 8.85 19.98 -15.29
CA ALA A 721 8.83 21.09 -16.24
C ALA A 721 9.79 20.91 -17.43
N TYR A 722 10.41 19.76 -17.60
CA TYR A 722 11.46 19.53 -18.60
C TYR A 722 11.05 19.85 -20.03
N THR A 723 9.80 19.53 -20.40
CA THR A 723 9.26 19.75 -21.75
C THR A 723 8.72 21.17 -21.99
N ARG A 724 8.71 22.03 -20.96
CA ARG A 724 8.13 23.39 -21.02
C ARG A 724 8.99 24.37 -21.82
N THR A 725 8.33 25.28 -22.50
CA THR A 725 8.97 26.30 -23.38
C THR A 725 10.09 27.04 -22.68
N ASN A 726 9.85 27.52 -21.45
CA ASN A 726 10.77 28.34 -20.69
C ASN A 726 11.69 27.54 -19.72
N HIS A 727 11.85 26.25 -19.93
CA HIS A 727 12.66 25.38 -19.07
C HIS A 727 14.10 25.89 -18.84
N ARG A 728 14.74 26.47 -19.83
CA ARG A 728 16.14 26.97 -19.73
C ARG A 728 16.30 28.12 -18.74
N ASN A 729 15.26 28.87 -18.47
CA ASN A 729 15.25 30.00 -17.53
C ASN A 729 14.67 29.61 -16.16
N LEU A 730 14.37 28.32 -15.96
CA LEU A 730 13.88 27.79 -14.69
C LEU A 730 15.05 27.51 -13.74
N HIS A 731 15.09 28.23 -12.62
CA HIS A 731 16.11 28.11 -11.58
C HIS A 731 15.44 27.69 -10.28
N VAL A 732 15.70 26.45 -9.88
CA VAL A 732 15.03 25.84 -8.71
C VAL A 732 15.97 25.85 -7.52
N ARG A 733 15.45 26.29 -6.37
CA ARG A 733 16.01 26.10 -5.05
C ARG A 733 15.18 25.09 -4.29
N GLY A 734 15.82 24.29 -3.45
CA GLY A 734 15.18 23.24 -2.66
C GLY A 734 16.20 22.57 -1.76
N TYR A 735 15.78 21.46 -1.13
CA TYR A 735 16.63 20.73 -0.20
C TYR A 735 17.86 20.11 -0.89
N LYS A 736 19.02 20.19 -0.24
CA LYS A 736 20.34 19.75 -0.77
C LYS A 736 21.11 18.88 0.21
N GLU A 737 20.45 18.30 1.19
CA GLU A 737 21.03 17.52 2.28
C GLU A 737 22.10 18.30 3.09
N ARG A 738 21.91 19.60 3.23
CA ARG A 738 22.80 20.47 4.01
C ARG A 738 22.16 20.85 5.33
N GLY A 739 21.85 19.84 6.15
CA GLY A 739 21.23 20.02 7.45
C GLY A 739 22.01 19.36 8.57
N ASN A 740 21.67 19.71 9.78
CA ASN A 740 22.07 19.10 11.04
C ASN A 740 21.22 19.75 12.15
N ILE A 741 21.76 19.98 13.34
CA ILE A 741 21.13 20.84 14.36
C ILE A 741 21.36 22.29 13.92
N ASN A 742 20.27 22.96 13.60
CA ASN A 742 20.25 24.34 13.10
C ASN A 742 19.11 25.12 13.74
N THR A 743 18.94 26.38 13.39
CA THR A 743 17.66 27.08 13.46
C THR A 743 16.93 26.98 12.12
N PRO A 744 15.61 27.20 12.03
CA PRO A 744 14.87 27.18 10.75
C PRO A 744 15.49 28.05 9.66
N MET A 745 15.89 29.29 9.99
CA MET A 745 16.54 30.19 9.02
C MET A 745 17.94 29.71 8.64
N GLU A 746 18.71 29.17 9.57
CA GLU A 746 20.03 28.63 9.24
C GLU A 746 19.93 27.41 8.33
N LEU A 747 18.97 26.52 8.57
CA LEU A 747 18.67 25.38 7.70
C LEU A 747 18.28 25.85 6.29
N ALA A 748 17.42 26.86 6.19
CA ALA A 748 17.06 27.49 4.91
C ALA A 748 18.26 28.08 4.19
N ILE A 749 19.15 28.80 4.88
CA ILE A 749 20.38 29.38 4.32
C ILE A 749 21.34 28.29 3.84
N ASN A 750 21.49 27.20 4.59
CA ASN A 750 22.39 26.11 4.23
C ASN A 750 21.94 25.41 2.93
N ASN A 751 20.63 25.33 2.71
CA ASN A 751 20.03 24.74 1.53
C ASN A 751 19.67 25.75 0.43
N GLU A 752 19.96 27.04 0.66
CA GLU A 752 19.79 28.12 -0.31
C GLU A 752 18.33 28.37 -0.72
N ILE A 753 17.38 28.10 0.19
CA ILE A 753 15.95 28.43 0.00
C ILE A 753 15.53 29.71 0.72
N ASP A 754 16.43 30.33 1.43
CA ASP A 754 16.17 31.52 2.23
C ASP A 754 15.90 32.76 1.37
N ARG A 755 15.17 33.71 1.95
CA ARG A 755 14.77 34.98 1.31
C ARG A 755 15.92 35.77 0.68
N PHE A 756 17.09 35.71 1.28
CA PHE A 756 18.26 36.45 0.80
C PHE A 756 18.86 35.80 -0.43
N THR A 757 19.03 34.48 -0.43
CA THR A 757 19.51 33.75 -1.62
C THR A 757 18.55 33.92 -2.80
N LEU A 758 17.23 33.83 -2.57
CA LEU A 758 16.23 34.00 -3.63
C LEU A 758 16.29 35.43 -4.23
N ALA A 759 16.43 36.44 -3.38
CA ALA A 759 16.61 37.82 -3.85
C ALA A 759 17.92 38.03 -4.66
N ILE A 760 19.02 37.44 -4.22
CA ILE A 760 20.28 37.41 -4.96
C ILE A 760 20.13 36.73 -6.31
N ASP A 761 19.39 35.60 -6.35
CA ASP A 761 19.15 34.88 -7.60
C ASP A 761 18.40 35.75 -8.63
N VAL A 762 17.39 36.51 -8.20
CA VAL A 762 16.67 37.44 -9.08
C VAL A 762 17.62 38.52 -9.60
N ILE A 763 18.45 39.12 -8.74
CA ILE A 763 19.42 40.17 -9.13
C ILE A 763 20.40 39.63 -10.18
N ASP A 764 20.87 38.41 -10.04
CA ASP A 764 21.85 37.81 -10.96
C ASP A 764 21.24 37.43 -12.31
N ARG A 765 19.94 37.18 -12.38
CA ARG A 765 19.26 36.69 -13.58
C ARG A 765 18.53 37.76 -14.38
N VAL A 766 18.10 38.82 -13.72
CA VAL A 766 17.41 39.92 -14.38
C VAL A 766 18.47 40.91 -14.93
N PRO A 767 18.60 41.02 -16.26
CA PRO A 767 19.75 41.77 -16.87
C PRO A 767 19.87 43.19 -16.38
N GLN A 768 18.78 43.93 -16.19
CA GLN A 768 18.80 45.33 -15.74
C GLN A 768 19.23 45.49 -14.28
N LEU A 769 19.26 44.43 -13.48
CA LEU A 769 19.69 44.48 -12.08
C LEU A 769 21.17 44.16 -11.88
N LYS A 770 21.86 43.53 -12.85
CA LYS A 770 23.25 43.07 -12.68
C LYS A 770 24.22 44.15 -12.23
N ALA A 771 24.11 45.35 -12.79
CA ALA A 771 24.99 46.46 -12.43
C ALA A 771 24.52 47.22 -11.18
N ARG A 772 23.19 47.49 -11.08
CA ARG A 772 22.63 48.30 -9.99
C ARG A 772 22.40 47.51 -8.70
N GLY A 773 22.36 46.18 -8.79
CA GLY A 773 22.08 45.29 -7.66
C GLY A 773 23.31 44.90 -6.79
N ALA A 774 24.51 45.34 -7.12
CA ALA A 774 25.74 44.94 -6.42
C ALA A 774 25.67 45.23 -4.91
N HIS A 775 25.20 46.43 -4.54
CA HIS A 775 25.05 46.83 -3.14
C HIS A 775 24.01 45.99 -2.40
N ALA A 776 22.87 45.75 -3.01
CA ALA A 776 21.80 44.93 -2.43
C ALA A 776 22.27 43.48 -2.22
N LYS A 777 23.02 42.91 -3.15
CA LYS A 777 23.59 41.56 -3.01
C LYS A 777 24.56 41.50 -1.81
N GLU A 778 25.42 42.47 -1.63
CA GLU A 778 26.32 42.50 -0.50
C GLU A 778 25.58 42.66 0.82
N LYS A 779 24.54 43.52 0.86
CA LYS A 779 23.64 43.65 2.01
C LYS A 779 22.99 42.30 2.36
N PHE A 780 22.44 41.58 1.39
CA PHE A 780 21.79 40.30 1.63
C PHE A 780 22.73 39.20 2.11
N LYS A 781 23.96 39.15 1.60
CA LYS A 781 25.01 38.25 2.11
C LYS A 781 25.37 38.55 3.57
N ASN A 782 25.48 39.85 3.90
CA ASN A 782 25.76 40.26 5.27
C ASN A 782 24.61 39.88 6.23
N GLU A 783 23.36 39.94 5.77
CA GLU A 783 22.22 39.48 6.55
C GLU A 783 22.27 37.95 6.82
N GLN A 784 22.66 37.14 5.82
CA GLN A 784 22.87 35.69 6.02
C GLN A 784 23.93 35.41 7.09
N ILE A 785 25.04 36.14 7.03
CA ILE A 785 26.13 36.04 8.02
C ILE A 785 25.61 36.43 9.41
N ALA A 786 24.86 37.51 9.50
CA ALA A 786 24.28 38.00 10.75
C ALA A 786 23.29 36.99 11.35
N CYS A 787 22.43 36.34 10.52
CA CYS A 787 21.51 35.29 10.96
C CYS A 787 22.25 34.09 11.56
N ARG A 788 23.28 33.57 10.85
CA ARG A 788 24.12 32.46 11.36
C ARG A 788 24.81 32.81 12.65
N HIS A 789 25.42 34.02 12.73
CA HIS A 789 26.12 34.48 13.93
C HIS A 789 25.15 34.59 15.13
N TYR A 790 23.94 35.09 14.89
CA TYR A 790 22.90 35.18 15.91
C TYR A 790 22.44 33.79 16.38
N ALA A 791 22.14 32.87 15.44
CA ALA A 791 21.77 31.51 15.72
C ALA A 791 22.79 30.75 16.58
N HIS A 792 24.08 30.84 16.20
CA HIS A 792 25.18 30.21 16.96
C HIS A 792 25.41 30.84 18.34
N LYS A 793 25.07 32.12 18.52
CA LYS A 793 25.22 32.78 19.80
C LYS A 793 24.06 32.55 20.76
N PHE A 794 22.83 32.48 20.25
CA PHE A 794 21.62 32.49 21.08
C PHE A 794 20.79 31.19 20.97
N GLY A 795 21.07 30.32 20.00
CA GLY A 795 20.33 29.06 19.76
C GLY A 795 18.94 29.24 19.14
N ILE A 796 18.62 30.42 18.64
CA ILE A 796 17.32 30.78 18.02
C ILE A 796 17.56 31.70 16.83
N ASP A 797 16.55 31.82 15.96
CA ASP A 797 16.56 32.80 14.89
C ASP A 797 16.40 34.24 15.41
N ARG A 798 16.85 35.21 14.62
CA ARG A 798 16.69 36.63 14.93
C ARG A 798 15.21 37.02 15.02
N PRO A 799 14.83 37.90 15.95
CA PRO A 799 13.46 38.36 16.13
C PRO A 799 12.80 38.91 14.84
N ASP A 800 13.55 39.71 14.07
CA ASP A 800 13.06 40.27 12.79
C ASP A 800 12.79 39.22 11.68
N ILE A 801 13.40 38.03 11.80
CA ILE A 801 13.14 36.89 10.93
C ILE A 801 11.87 36.14 11.41
N VAL A 802 11.75 35.85 12.71
CA VAL A 802 10.64 35.11 13.31
C VAL A 802 9.35 35.95 13.27
N GLU A 803 9.46 37.24 13.56
CA GLU A 803 8.33 38.18 13.62
C GLU A 803 7.98 38.77 12.26
N TRP A 804 8.64 38.30 11.19
CA TRP A 804 8.39 38.81 9.85
C TRP A 804 6.93 38.61 9.44
N ARG A 805 6.31 39.67 8.88
CA ARG A 805 4.95 39.63 8.34
C ARG A 805 4.96 40.25 6.96
N TRP A 806 4.00 39.84 6.11
CA TRP A 806 3.85 40.39 4.77
C TRP A 806 3.51 41.88 4.83
N PRO A 807 4.36 42.74 4.23
CA PRO A 807 4.23 44.18 4.46
C PRO A 807 3.30 44.89 3.47
N PHE A 808 2.75 44.22 2.42
CA PHE A 808 2.00 44.86 1.33
C PHE A 808 0.54 44.43 1.28
#